data_ba248d32b090a88c69afd53d473e544f
#
_entry.id   ba248d32b090a88c69afd53d473e544f
#
_cell.length_a   1.000
_cell.length_b   1.000
_cell.length_c   1.000
_cell.angle_alpha   90.00
_cell.angle_beta   90.00
_cell.angle_gamma   90.00
#
_symmetry.space_group_name_H-M   'P 1'
#
loop_
_entity.id
_entity.type
_entity.pdbx_description
1 polymer ?
#
loop_
_entity_poly.entity_id
_entity_poly.type
_entity_poly.pdbx_seq_one_letter_code
_entity_poly.pdbx_strand_id
1 'polypeptide(L)'
;MTVLIERAGCVGREDELVELTSRLARTPASGSAAVLVLGDPGLGKTALLRGLADRVAPPALTAGAGAWEQDCPGSVLRQLLGEDPPDDPVAAADVLVARAAGEGSADEPRLVLVDDADLADTFSLQAIASALRRHREAPVLVVLAATRSTPFLGEIAADTVRIEGLDVAAVGELAVLRGRVLHPAMAEVLTRHTAGSPRDAVALLDELPPARWARPDTQLPAPAHVRDEVQLALAGCGPEDRALAEALAVLGDHASLGQAAALAGLEDPLSAVDALAAAGLVEITRDHRPRWRTPLVGVAVLATMGARRAADAHQRAAAVVDDEVSRARHLVAATPLPDAELADEVARLAQRRGDEGAWAEAAALYRDSSRLTEDPVRRDDRLIRSVDALVAAGDGMGAAALVPVVESLRETPLRDAVLAYLAILRGRASEAEVRLERAWDIVNADREPETAALIATRHVLHSLALCRGDELVTWADRAISLAGRDSAAGVEAAAIRGLGLAMAGRFEEAHDAYALAARRVGHSAQTQRVTMGRGWLDVLADEPDEARSRLEGVTDPRILGGSTRIAMWALAWLARVQFLTGEGEAALQTVAAGRALATTSGIALVTPLLEWTATETHLLRGSWEEATRTARAAEVGAQGYEIMRVPALLARAHIAEARSDFRAVLRILEPLTQAPAGSALSEPAIWPWAETYAAALVAEGRLEEADEFLRPHETRAREEQHRSAQARLATARGRWHGARGDLDGVRDTFDRALELLDGLPLRYDRARVTFAYGQALRRAGRRRDAEALLSSARDLWDGLGASMYVDAAERELRAGGVRAPRGHRGPVDLTPQEETVAEMVASGLSNREVAAQLFVSPKTVQYHLTRIYAKLGVRSRTELAAMAAEPTEEP
;
A
#
# COMPACT_ATOMS: atom_id res chain seq x y z
N MET A 1 27.46 -2.94 5.33
CA MET A 1 28.03 -2.39 4.10
C MET A 1 28.57 -3.51 3.20
N THR A 2 29.30 -4.49 3.68
CA THR A 2 29.81 -5.61 2.88
C THR A 2 28.71 -6.52 2.31
N VAL A 3 27.65 -6.82 3.06
CA VAL A 3 26.48 -7.62 2.61
C VAL A 3 25.63 -6.89 1.56
N LEU A 4 25.64 -5.55 1.52
CA LEU A 4 24.93 -4.75 0.51
C LEU A 4 25.69 -4.73 -0.84
N ILE A 5 27.00 -4.89 -0.83
CA ILE A 5 27.84 -4.88 -2.05
C ILE A 5 27.69 -6.23 -2.80
N GLU A 6 27.50 -7.35 -2.10
CA GLU A 6 27.26 -8.66 -2.72
C GLU A 6 25.87 -8.79 -3.37
N ARG A 7 24.87 -8.02 -2.92
CA ARG A 7 23.54 -7.92 -3.55
C ARG A 7 23.48 -7.00 -4.78
N ALA A 8 24.50 -6.21 -5.04
CA ALA A 8 24.50 -5.16 -6.07
C ALA A 8 24.34 -5.67 -7.52
N GLY A 9 24.44 -6.97 -7.76
CA GLY A 9 24.42 -7.55 -9.11
C GLY A 9 23.02 -7.87 -9.65
N CYS A 10 21.97 -8.04 -8.83
CA CYS A 10 20.73 -8.69 -9.31
C CYS A 10 19.48 -8.23 -8.57
N VAL A 11 19.29 -6.91 -8.43
CA VAL A 11 18.12 -6.32 -7.78
C VAL A 11 16.83 -6.68 -8.55
N GLY A 12 15.80 -7.13 -7.83
CA GLY A 12 14.47 -7.41 -8.37
C GLY A 12 14.42 -8.57 -9.36
N ARG A 13 15.32 -9.58 -9.20
CA ARG A 13 15.41 -10.79 -10.02
C ARG A 13 15.46 -12.07 -9.18
N GLU A 14 14.99 -11.99 -7.95
CA GLU A 14 14.99 -13.11 -7.02
C GLU A 14 14.17 -14.29 -7.55
N ASP A 15 13.01 -14.03 -8.12
CA ASP A 15 12.10 -15.08 -8.60
C ASP A 15 12.71 -15.82 -9.78
N GLU A 16 13.29 -15.10 -10.74
CA GLU A 16 13.97 -15.71 -11.88
C GLU A 16 15.22 -16.49 -11.45
N LEU A 17 15.95 -15.98 -10.47
CA LEU A 17 17.10 -16.68 -9.90
C LEU A 17 16.70 -17.95 -9.16
N VAL A 18 15.64 -17.92 -8.38
CA VAL A 18 15.08 -19.10 -7.70
C VAL A 18 14.61 -20.14 -8.71
N GLU A 19 13.91 -19.70 -9.76
CA GLU A 19 13.47 -20.59 -10.84
C GLU A 19 14.65 -21.28 -11.52
N LEU A 20 15.65 -20.52 -11.96
CA LEU A 20 16.83 -21.06 -12.66
C LEU A 20 17.67 -21.96 -11.74
N THR A 21 17.83 -21.58 -10.46
CA THR A 21 18.53 -22.41 -9.47
C THR A 21 17.78 -23.72 -9.20
N SER A 22 16.45 -23.67 -9.10
CA SER A 22 15.62 -24.87 -8.93
C SER A 22 15.69 -25.80 -10.11
N ARG A 23 15.76 -25.26 -11.34
CA ARG A 23 15.97 -26.07 -12.56
C ARG A 23 17.34 -26.73 -12.56
N LEU A 24 18.38 -26.01 -12.21
CA LEU A 24 19.73 -26.55 -12.08
C LEU A 24 19.77 -27.71 -11.07
N ALA A 25 19.15 -27.55 -9.90
CA ALA A 25 19.11 -28.58 -8.87
C ALA A 25 18.34 -29.85 -9.30
N ARG A 26 17.49 -29.78 -10.31
CA ARG A 26 16.76 -30.94 -10.89
C ARG A 26 17.55 -31.70 -11.96
N THR A 27 18.57 -31.11 -12.56
CA THR A 27 19.33 -31.78 -13.67
C THR A 27 19.94 -33.13 -13.31
N PRO A 28 20.41 -33.41 -12.08
CA PRO A 28 20.88 -34.75 -11.73
C PRO A 28 19.81 -35.85 -11.87
N ALA A 29 18.51 -35.48 -11.70
CA ALA A 29 17.39 -36.41 -11.83
C ALA A 29 16.75 -36.40 -13.24
N SER A 30 16.78 -35.24 -13.91
CA SER A 30 16.10 -34.99 -15.20
C SER A 30 17.05 -35.06 -16.40
N GLY A 31 18.36 -35.04 -16.17
CA GLY A 31 19.36 -34.95 -17.22
C GLY A 31 19.57 -33.54 -17.79
N SER A 32 20.27 -33.46 -18.94
CA SER A 32 20.60 -32.17 -19.58
C SER A 32 19.35 -31.42 -20.03
N ALA A 33 19.35 -30.09 -19.75
CA ALA A 33 18.25 -29.18 -20.09
C ALA A 33 18.79 -27.84 -20.62
N ALA A 34 17.95 -27.13 -21.38
CA ALA A 34 18.22 -25.76 -21.80
C ALA A 34 17.05 -24.83 -21.47
N VAL A 35 17.38 -23.61 -21.07
CA VAL A 35 16.43 -22.53 -20.79
C VAL A 35 16.82 -21.28 -21.57
N LEU A 36 15.87 -20.67 -22.25
CA LEU A 36 16.03 -19.39 -22.93
C LEU A 36 15.55 -18.25 -22.06
N VAL A 37 16.44 -17.34 -21.69
CA VAL A 37 16.11 -16.09 -20.99
C VAL A 37 15.90 -14.99 -22.03
N LEU A 38 14.66 -14.54 -22.19
CA LEU A 38 14.27 -13.49 -23.13
C LEU A 38 13.97 -12.18 -22.44
N GLY A 39 14.44 -11.09 -23.02
CA GLY A 39 14.10 -9.73 -22.58
C GLY A 39 14.76 -8.68 -23.45
N ASP A 40 14.17 -7.48 -23.46
CA ASP A 40 14.69 -6.35 -24.24
C ASP A 40 16.10 -5.93 -23.80
N PRO A 41 16.83 -5.18 -24.64
CA PRO A 41 18.12 -4.60 -24.26
C PRO A 41 17.99 -3.74 -23.01
N GLY A 42 18.92 -3.90 -22.06
CA GLY A 42 18.94 -3.09 -20.84
C GLY A 42 18.12 -3.64 -19.67
N LEU A 43 17.34 -4.73 -19.83
CA LEU A 43 16.54 -5.33 -18.75
C LEU A 43 17.36 -6.17 -17.74
N GLY A 44 18.65 -6.32 -17.93
CA GLY A 44 19.53 -6.96 -16.95
C GLY A 44 19.76 -8.45 -17.15
N LYS A 45 19.62 -9.00 -18.37
CA LYS A 45 19.94 -10.40 -18.73
C LYS A 45 21.33 -10.81 -18.26
N THR A 46 22.35 -10.05 -18.63
CA THR A 46 23.73 -10.26 -18.21
C THR A 46 23.92 -10.26 -16.71
N ALA A 47 23.20 -9.37 -15.99
CA ALA A 47 23.23 -9.32 -14.53
C ALA A 47 22.61 -10.57 -13.91
N LEU A 48 21.49 -11.07 -14.48
CA LEU A 48 20.85 -12.30 -14.06
C LEU A 48 21.79 -13.51 -14.24
N LEU A 49 22.44 -13.63 -15.40
CA LEU A 49 23.39 -14.71 -15.65
C LEU A 49 24.59 -14.67 -14.68
N ARG A 50 25.13 -13.49 -14.39
CA ARG A 50 26.19 -13.31 -13.38
C ARG A 50 25.72 -13.70 -11.99
N GLY A 51 24.55 -13.19 -11.56
CA GLY A 51 23.95 -13.53 -10.28
C GLY A 51 23.65 -15.02 -10.11
N LEU A 52 23.33 -15.73 -11.20
CA LEU A 52 23.19 -17.19 -11.22
C LEU A 52 24.57 -17.86 -11.11
N ALA A 53 25.57 -17.41 -11.85
CA ALA A 53 26.94 -17.96 -11.80
C ALA A 53 27.55 -17.85 -10.39
N ASP A 54 27.32 -16.73 -9.70
CA ASP A 54 27.85 -16.47 -8.36
C ASP A 54 27.22 -17.36 -7.27
N ARG A 55 26.06 -17.97 -7.56
CA ARG A 55 25.32 -18.84 -6.60
C ARG A 55 25.65 -20.32 -6.75
N VAL A 56 26.46 -20.70 -7.73
CA VAL A 56 26.71 -22.12 -8.08
C VAL A 56 28.14 -22.52 -7.79
N ALA A 57 28.28 -23.72 -7.28
CA ALA A 57 29.57 -24.44 -7.17
C ALA A 57 29.39 -25.83 -7.79
N PRO A 58 30.27 -26.25 -8.68
CA PRO A 58 31.46 -25.57 -9.21
C PRO A 58 31.14 -24.42 -10.15
N PRO A 59 32.13 -23.56 -10.49
CA PRO A 59 31.94 -22.39 -11.34
C PRO A 59 31.31 -22.75 -12.69
N ALA A 60 30.37 -21.90 -13.15
CA ALA A 60 29.70 -22.02 -14.43
C ALA A 60 30.70 -21.79 -15.58
N LEU A 61 30.48 -22.48 -16.69
CA LEU A 61 31.11 -22.11 -17.97
C LEU A 61 30.33 -20.92 -18.54
N THR A 62 31.03 -19.84 -18.89
CA THR A 62 30.38 -18.61 -19.36
C THR A 62 30.96 -18.14 -20.69
N ALA A 63 30.09 -17.70 -21.59
CA ALA A 63 30.48 -17.07 -22.84
C ALA A 63 29.50 -15.93 -23.17
N GLY A 64 29.97 -14.96 -23.98
CA GLY A 64 29.13 -13.91 -24.54
C GLY A 64 29.33 -13.83 -26.05
N ALA A 65 28.26 -13.65 -26.81
CA ALA A 65 28.31 -13.49 -28.26
C ALA A 65 28.30 -12.02 -28.67
N GLY A 66 29.07 -11.65 -29.63
CA GLY A 66 29.09 -10.32 -30.23
C GLY A 66 28.65 -10.34 -31.71
N ALA A 67 27.96 -9.31 -32.16
CA ALA A 67 27.47 -9.21 -33.52
C ALA A 67 28.58 -9.41 -34.60
N TRP A 68 29.80 -8.97 -34.29
CA TRP A 68 30.98 -9.12 -35.20
C TRP A 68 31.57 -10.55 -35.17
N GLU A 69 31.18 -11.39 -34.20
CA GLU A 69 31.61 -12.77 -34.05
C GLU A 69 30.64 -13.77 -34.71
N GLN A 70 29.47 -13.31 -35.14
CA GLN A 70 28.40 -14.16 -35.65
C GLN A 70 28.83 -15.02 -36.85
N ASP A 71 29.73 -14.46 -37.65
CA ASP A 71 30.33 -15.14 -38.81
C ASP A 71 31.66 -15.87 -38.49
N CYS A 72 32.05 -15.93 -37.21
CA CYS A 72 33.27 -16.59 -36.75
C CYS A 72 32.96 -17.97 -36.14
N PRO A 73 33.03 -19.09 -36.86
CA PRO A 73 32.68 -20.41 -36.36
C PRO A 73 33.43 -20.77 -35.07
N GLY A 74 32.70 -21.21 -34.05
CA GLY A 74 33.28 -21.66 -32.81
C GLY A 74 33.70 -20.56 -31.84
N SER A 75 33.33 -19.30 -32.07
CA SER A 75 33.71 -18.17 -31.20
C SER A 75 33.18 -18.31 -29.77
N VAL A 76 31.92 -18.71 -29.61
CA VAL A 76 31.30 -18.96 -28.30
C VAL A 76 31.87 -20.21 -27.63
N LEU A 77 32.08 -21.29 -28.39
CA LEU A 77 32.67 -22.51 -27.82
C LEU A 77 34.11 -22.29 -27.35
N ARG A 78 34.90 -21.51 -28.07
CA ARG A 78 36.28 -21.18 -27.68
C ARG A 78 36.32 -20.50 -26.31
N GLN A 79 35.34 -19.64 -26.03
CA GLN A 79 35.23 -19.02 -24.73
C GLN A 79 34.82 -20.04 -23.65
N LEU A 80 33.86 -20.94 -23.94
CA LEU A 80 33.40 -21.98 -23.00
C LEU A 80 34.50 -23.02 -22.72
N LEU A 81 35.25 -23.43 -23.71
CA LEU A 81 36.27 -24.47 -23.58
C LEU A 81 37.61 -23.91 -23.07
N GLY A 82 37.95 -22.67 -23.40
CA GLY A 82 39.25 -22.07 -23.16
C GLY A 82 40.33 -22.50 -24.19
N GLU A 83 39.94 -23.20 -25.23
CA GLU A 83 40.77 -23.73 -26.31
C GLU A 83 39.98 -23.81 -27.63
N ASP A 84 40.67 -24.04 -28.74
CA ASP A 84 40.01 -24.17 -30.05
C ASP A 84 39.13 -25.43 -30.08
N PRO A 85 37.84 -25.32 -30.47
CA PRO A 85 36.96 -26.47 -30.59
C PRO A 85 37.37 -27.36 -31.78
N PRO A 86 37.04 -28.69 -31.76
CA PRO A 86 37.10 -29.53 -32.94
C PRO A 86 36.33 -28.95 -34.13
N ASP A 87 36.74 -29.22 -35.35
CA ASP A 87 36.09 -28.70 -36.59
C ASP A 87 34.68 -29.29 -36.84
N ASP A 88 34.30 -30.37 -36.16
CA ASP A 88 32.96 -30.97 -36.22
C ASP A 88 32.11 -30.60 -35.00
N PRO A 89 30.92 -30.02 -35.22
CA PRO A 89 30.05 -29.64 -34.12
C PRO A 89 29.66 -30.80 -33.18
N VAL A 90 29.60 -32.01 -33.67
CA VAL A 90 29.30 -33.20 -32.88
C VAL A 90 30.46 -33.57 -31.97
N ALA A 91 31.70 -33.55 -32.52
CA ALA A 91 32.90 -33.76 -31.70
C ALA A 91 33.10 -32.64 -30.66
N ALA A 92 32.82 -31.40 -31.06
CA ALA A 92 32.85 -30.26 -30.15
C ALA A 92 31.81 -30.36 -29.00
N ALA A 93 30.65 -30.98 -29.25
CA ALA A 93 29.64 -31.28 -28.24
C ALA A 93 30.15 -32.22 -27.15
N ASP A 94 30.88 -33.30 -27.57
CA ASP A 94 31.45 -34.26 -26.63
C ASP A 94 32.53 -33.57 -25.73
N VAL A 95 33.33 -32.68 -26.29
CA VAL A 95 34.35 -31.91 -25.54
C VAL A 95 33.66 -30.90 -24.60
N LEU A 96 32.58 -30.25 -25.02
CA LEU A 96 31.82 -29.31 -24.17
C LEU A 96 31.26 -30.01 -22.94
N VAL A 97 30.65 -31.20 -23.12
CA VAL A 97 30.08 -31.95 -21.98
C VAL A 97 31.21 -32.48 -21.08
N ALA A 98 32.31 -32.97 -21.61
CA ALA A 98 33.47 -33.39 -20.85
C ALA A 98 34.06 -32.20 -20.04
N ARG A 99 34.16 -31.02 -20.67
CA ARG A 99 34.61 -29.80 -19.97
C ARG A 99 33.65 -29.35 -18.88
N ALA A 100 32.35 -29.38 -19.13
CA ALA A 100 31.34 -29.08 -18.13
C ALA A 100 31.37 -30.08 -16.96
N ALA A 101 31.51 -31.38 -17.23
CA ALA A 101 31.60 -32.40 -16.21
C ALA A 101 32.82 -32.20 -15.28
N GLY A 102 33.98 -31.75 -15.83
CA GLY A 102 35.22 -31.53 -15.06
C GLY A 102 35.72 -32.77 -14.33
N GLU A 103 36.52 -32.58 -13.25
CA GLU A 103 37.04 -33.62 -12.38
C GLU A 103 36.11 -33.98 -11.19
N GLY A 104 34.87 -33.45 -11.14
CA GLY A 104 33.93 -33.65 -10.07
C GLY A 104 33.11 -34.94 -10.13
N SER A 105 32.19 -35.12 -9.18
CA SER A 105 31.23 -36.23 -9.19
C SER A 105 30.32 -36.18 -10.41
N ALA A 106 30.00 -37.34 -10.99
CA ALA A 106 29.12 -37.48 -12.14
C ALA A 106 27.70 -36.98 -11.89
N ASP A 107 27.27 -36.84 -10.62
CA ASP A 107 25.94 -36.42 -10.22
C ASP A 107 25.87 -34.91 -9.85
N GLU A 108 26.98 -34.17 -9.89
CA GLU A 108 26.95 -32.73 -9.57
C GLU A 108 26.38 -31.92 -10.75
N PRO A 109 25.36 -31.04 -10.47
CA PRO A 109 24.77 -30.21 -11.49
C PRO A 109 25.78 -29.20 -12.05
N ARG A 110 25.80 -29.04 -13.36
CA ARG A 110 26.71 -28.16 -14.10
C ARG A 110 25.95 -27.09 -14.85
N LEU A 111 26.52 -25.87 -14.90
CA LEU A 111 25.92 -24.73 -15.50
C LEU A 111 26.76 -24.20 -16.66
N VAL A 112 26.11 -24.00 -17.81
CA VAL A 112 26.66 -23.34 -18.98
C VAL A 112 25.81 -22.11 -19.29
N LEU A 113 26.42 -20.93 -19.36
CA LEU A 113 25.78 -19.67 -19.61
C LEU A 113 26.27 -19.05 -20.91
N VAL A 114 25.36 -18.68 -21.79
CA VAL A 114 25.66 -17.94 -23.01
C VAL A 114 24.85 -16.66 -23.04
N ASP A 115 25.54 -15.54 -22.98
CA ASP A 115 24.92 -14.20 -23.09
C ASP A 115 24.81 -13.78 -24.55
N ASP A 116 23.78 -12.99 -24.90
CA ASP A 116 23.46 -12.55 -26.25
C ASP A 116 23.46 -13.69 -27.33
N ALA A 117 22.87 -14.82 -26.97
CA ALA A 117 22.82 -16.04 -27.74
C ALA A 117 22.20 -15.89 -29.14
N ASP A 118 21.35 -14.86 -29.36
CA ASP A 118 20.81 -14.49 -30.68
C ASP A 118 21.88 -13.89 -31.62
N LEU A 119 23.07 -13.56 -31.12
CA LEU A 119 24.24 -13.12 -31.87
C LEU A 119 25.34 -14.20 -31.98
N ALA A 120 25.10 -15.38 -31.37
CA ALA A 120 26.08 -16.46 -31.37
C ALA A 120 26.24 -17.09 -32.77
N ASP A 121 27.44 -17.55 -33.05
CA ASP A 121 27.75 -18.27 -34.28
C ASP A 121 26.99 -19.60 -34.38
N THR A 122 26.61 -19.97 -35.60
CA THR A 122 25.80 -21.17 -35.89
C THR A 122 26.50 -22.46 -35.47
N PHE A 123 27.83 -22.53 -35.60
CA PHE A 123 28.59 -23.71 -35.24
C PHE A 123 28.54 -24.01 -33.75
N SER A 124 28.71 -22.95 -32.91
CA SER A 124 28.63 -23.07 -31.46
C SER A 124 27.21 -23.47 -30.99
N LEU A 125 26.20 -22.90 -31.60
CA LEU A 125 24.81 -23.28 -31.28
C LEU A 125 24.49 -24.71 -31.70
N GLN A 126 25.02 -25.18 -32.84
CA GLN A 126 24.89 -26.59 -33.29
C GLN A 126 25.58 -27.57 -32.34
N ALA A 127 26.75 -27.21 -31.80
CA ALA A 127 27.45 -28.04 -30.83
C ALA A 127 26.68 -28.11 -29.52
N ILE A 128 26.15 -26.97 -29.00
CA ILE A 128 25.31 -26.95 -27.80
C ILE A 128 24.05 -27.82 -28.01
N ALA A 129 23.37 -27.68 -29.14
CA ALA A 129 22.20 -28.50 -29.49
C ALA A 129 22.55 -30.00 -29.56
N SER A 130 23.73 -30.35 -30.13
CA SER A 130 24.21 -31.72 -30.21
C SER A 130 24.53 -32.26 -28.81
N ALA A 131 25.15 -31.46 -27.93
CA ALA A 131 25.48 -31.85 -26.58
C ALA A 131 24.21 -32.24 -25.79
N LEU A 132 23.19 -31.42 -25.84
CA LEU A 132 21.91 -31.66 -25.16
C LEU A 132 21.16 -32.90 -25.69
N ARG A 133 21.26 -33.18 -26.98
CA ARG A 133 20.61 -34.35 -27.62
C ARG A 133 21.32 -35.66 -27.38
N ARG A 134 22.66 -35.63 -27.40
CA ARG A 134 23.48 -36.86 -27.28
C ARG A 134 23.77 -37.25 -25.84
N HIS A 135 23.94 -36.26 -24.96
CA HIS A 135 24.27 -36.46 -23.55
C HIS A 135 23.09 -36.12 -22.64
N ARG A 136 21.95 -36.76 -22.93
CA ARG A 136 20.70 -36.46 -22.18
C ARG A 136 20.79 -36.76 -20.69
N GLU A 137 21.63 -37.68 -20.28
CA GLU A 137 21.81 -38.07 -18.88
C GLU A 137 22.81 -37.17 -18.13
N ALA A 138 23.54 -36.33 -18.83
CA ALA A 138 24.49 -35.43 -18.20
C ALA A 138 23.75 -34.35 -17.35
N PRO A 139 24.16 -34.09 -16.12
CA PRO A 139 23.50 -33.09 -15.25
C PRO A 139 23.93 -31.69 -15.64
N VAL A 140 23.65 -31.27 -16.88
CA VAL A 140 24.03 -29.95 -17.40
C VAL A 140 22.80 -29.11 -17.69
N LEU A 141 22.75 -27.89 -17.11
CA LEU A 141 21.81 -26.84 -17.48
C LEU A 141 22.50 -25.83 -18.38
N VAL A 142 21.96 -25.60 -19.57
CA VAL A 142 22.38 -24.52 -20.46
C VAL A 142 21.38 -23.38 -20.35
N VAL A 143 21.85 -22.19 -20.00
CA VAL A 143 21.02 -20.97 -19.99
C VAL A 143 21.51 -20.04 -21.10
N LEU A 144 20.62 -19.78 -22.05
CA LEU A 144 20.84 -18.91 -23.19
C LEU A 144 20.11 -17.60 -22.98
N ALA A 145 20.81 -16.48 -22.86
CA ALA A 145 20.16 -15.18 -22.80
C ALA A 145 20.12 -14.55 -24.19
N ALA A 146 18.96 -14.01 -24.58
CA ALA A 146 18.77 -13.43 -25.90
C ALA A 146 17.79 -12.25 -25.85
N THR A 147 17.92 -11.34 -26.81
CA THR A 147 16.96 -10.25 -26.98
C THR A 147 15.72 -10.72 -27.74
N ARG A 148 15.88 -11.61 -28.65
CA ARG A 148 14.81 -12.19 -29.46
C ARG A 148 14.96 -13.70 -29.61
N SER A 149 13.85 -14.39 -29.63
CA SER A 149 13.88 -15.83 -29.95
C SER A 149 14.04 -16.00 -31.45
N THR A 150 15.05 -16.76 -31.82
CA THR A 150 15.18 -17.26 -33.19
C THR A 150 14.60 -18.69 -33.27
N PRO A 151 14.16 -19.18 -34.46
CA PRO A 151 13.66 -20.54 -34.57
C PRO A 151 14.64 -21.57 -34.01
N PHE A 152 15.94 -21.35 -34.23
CA PHE A 152 16.97 -22.26 -33.77
C PHE A 152 17.19 -22.26 -32.26
N LEU A 153 17.11 -21.08 -31.61
CA LEU A 153 17.15 -21.00 -30.15
C LEU A 153 15.91 -21.66 -29.50
N GLY A 154 14.72 -21.53 -30.13
CA GLY A 154 13.52 -22.22 -29.70
C GLY A 154 13.58 -23.74 -29.86
N GLU A 155 14.40 -24.26 -30.82
CA GLU A 155 14.67 -25.70 -30.95
C GLU A 155 15.66 -26.22 -29.88
N ILE A 156 16.60 -25.39 -29.41
CA ILE A 156 17.58 -25.75 -28.38
C ILE A 156 16.90 -25.73 -26.99
N ALA A 157 16.15 -24.68 -26.68
CA ALA A 157 15.54 -24.46 -25.38
C ALA A 157 14.00 -24.48 -25.49
N ALA A 158 13.40 -25.56 -24.97
CA ALA A 158 11.94 -25.71 -24.94
C ALA A 158 11.30 -24.75 -23.90
N ASP A 159 12.02 -24.45 -22.84
CA ASP A 159 11.55 -23.58 -21.77
C ASP A 159 12.08 -22.17 -21.93
N THR A 160 11.22 -21.18 -21.65
CA THR A 160 11.57 -19.77 -21.76
C THR A 160 11.22 -19.05 -20.46
N VAL A 161 12.19 -18.33 -19.90
CA VAL A 161 12.01 -17.36 -18.82
C VAL A 161 12.03 -15.96 -19.45
N ARG A 162 10.93 -15.23 -19.31
CA ARG A 162 10.84 -13.83 -19.77
C ARG A 162 11.15 -12.89 -18.65
N ILE A 163 12.09 -11.97 -18.88
CA ILE A 163 12.37 -10.90 -17.94
C ILE A 163 11.69 -9.61 -18.41
N GLU A 164 11.03 -8.96 -17.49
CA GLU A 164 10.34 -7.69 -17.70
C GLU A 164 11.10 -6.55 -17.02
N GLY A 165 10.59 -5.31 -17.15
CA GLY A 165 11.13 -4.17 -16.43
C GLY A 165 11.03 -4.35 -14.91
N LEU A 166 11.94 -3.75 -14.17
CA LEU A 166 11.90 -3.73 -12.71
C LEU A 166 10.65 -3.00 -12.22
N ASP A 167 10.08 -3.47 -11.13
CA ASP A 167 8.99 -2.79 -10.43
C ASP A 167 9.50 -1.55 -9.66
N VAL A 168 8.57 -0.80 -9.06
CA VAL A 168 8.87 0.43 -8.33
C VAL A 168 9.77 0.18 -7.12
N ALA A 169 9.58 -0.95 -6.44
CA ALA A 169 10.36 -1.30 -5.25
C ALA A 169 11.81 -1.63 -5.63
N ALA A 170 12.00 -2.42 -6.67
CA ALA A 170 13.33 -2.77 -7.19
C ALA A 170 14.07 -1.56 -7.78
N VAL A 171 13.37 -0.63 -8.47
CA VAL A 171 13.97 0.63 -8.93
C VAL A 171 14.37 1.51 -7.74
N GLY A 172 13.56 1.52 -6.68
CA GLY A 172 13.92 2.20 -5.42
C GLY A 172 15.18 1.61 -4.76
N GLU A 173 15.29 0.29 -4.70
CA GLU A 173 16.47 -0.42 -4.18
C GLU A 173 17.71 -0.14 -5.06
N LEU A 174 17.55 -0.17 -6.37
CA LEU A 174 18.61 0.16 -7.32
C LEU A 174 19.14 1.59 -7.10
N ALA A 175 18.25 2.55 -6.83
CA ALA A 175 18.62 3.92 -6.52
C ALA A 175 19.41 4.00 -5.19
N VAL A 176 19.01 3.26 -4.16
CA VAL A 176 19.75 3.17 -2.88
C VAL A 176 21.17 2.64 -3.10
N LEU A 177 21.33 1.62 -3.93
CA LEU A 177 22.67 1.09 -4.29
C LEU A 177 23.54 2.11 -5.02
N ARG A 178 22.92 3.07 -5.72
CA ARG A 178 23.59 4.21 -6.34
C ARG A 178 23.75 5.42 -5.41
N GLY A 179 23.51 5.22 -4.10
CA GLY A 179 23.63 6.30 -3.10
C GLY A 179 22.53 7.35 -3.21
N ARG A 180 21.38 7.01 -3.79
CA ARG A 180 20.22 7.88 -3.94
C ARG A 180 19.04 7.30 -3.18
N VAL A 181 18.50 8.05 -2.24
CA VAL A 181 17.23 7.70 -1.61
C VAL A 181 16.13 8.43 -2.36
N LEU A 182 15.37 7.70 -3.16
CA LEU A 182 14.22 8.24 -3.89
C LEU A 182 12.97 8.16 -3.01
N HIS A 183 12.15 9.18 -3.12
CA HIS A 183 10.79 9.08 -2.61
C HIS A 183 9.99 8.06 -3.46
N PRO A 184 9.05 7.28 -2.90
CA PRO A 184 8.26 6.29 -3.65
C PRO A 184 7.60 6.84 -4.93
N ALA A 185 7.04 8.05 -4.87
CA ALA A 185 6.47 8.72 -6.05
C ALA A 185 7.52 9.00 -7.13
N MET A 186 8.76 9.36 -6.75
CA MET A 186 9.85 9.57 -7.71
C MET A 186 10.35 8.24 -8.27
N ALA A 187 10.40 7.18 -7.45
CA ALA A 187 10.71 5.84 -7.93
C ALA A 187 9.67 5.38 -8.97
N GLU A 188 8.38 5.65 -8.73
CA GLU A 188 7.30 5.38 -9.69
C GLU A 188 7.46 6.17 -11.00
N VAL A 189 7.80 7.47 -10.92
CA VAL A 189 8.08 8.31 -12.10
C VAL A 189 9.25 7.75 -12.88
N LEU A 190 10.36 7.39 -12.22
CA LEU A 190 11.53 6.81 -12.85
C LEU A 190 11.22 5.47 -13.50
N THR A 191 10.50 4.59 -12.80
CA THR A 191 10.08 3.27 -13.32
C THR A 191 9.22 3.42 -14.58
N ARG A 192 8.21 4.28 -14.54
CA ARG A 192 7.35 4.54 -15.70
C ARG A 192 8.14 5.16 -16.86
N HIS A 193 9.00 6.12 -16.59
CA HIS A 193 9.80 6.82 -17.59
C HIS A 193 10.79 5.90 -18.30
N THR A 194 11.41 4.96 -17.58
CA THR A 194 12.37 3.99 -18.12
C THR A 194 11.74 2.65 -18.51
N ALA A 195 10.41 2.50 -18.35
CA ALA A 195 9.72 1.20 -18.44
C ALA A 195 10.38 0.11 -17.55
N GLY A 196 10.95 0.50 -16.41
CA GLY A 196 11.67 -0.39 -15.49
C GLY A 196 13.02 -0.90 -15.99
N SER A 197 13.59 -0.33 -17.05
CA SER A 197 14.92 -0.68 -17.53
C SER A 197 16.01 -0.34 -16.52
N PRO A 198 16.73 -1.34 -15.95
CA PRO A 198 17.82 -1.06 -15.00
C PRO A 198 18.93 -0.20 -15.60
N ARG A 199 19.27 -0.44 -16.89
CA ARG A 199 20.32 0.31 -17.61
C ARG A 199 19.96 1.80 -17.67
N ASP A 200 18.74 2.10 -18.06
CA ASP A 200 18.29 3.49 -18.27
C ASP A 200 18.05 4.19 -16.95
N ALA A 201 17.52 3.48 -15.94
CA ALA A 201 17.36 4.00 -14.61
C ALA A 201 18.72 4.38 -13.97
N VAL A 202 19.70 3.48 -14.06
CA VAL A 202 21.07 3.75 -13.59
C VAL A 202 21.70 4.94 -14.32
N ALA A 203 21.57 4.98 -15.65
CA ALA A 203 22.11 6.09 -16.44
C ALA A 203 21.55 7.44 -15.97
N LEU A 204 20.24 7.54 -15.77
CA LEU A 204 19.61 8.76 -15.25
C LEU A 204 20.03 9.09 -13.82
N LEU A 205 20.14 8.08 -12.93
CA LEU A 205 20.60 8.28 -11.57
C LEU A 205 22.04 8.84 -11.52
N ASP A 206 22.88 8.44 -12.44
CA ASP A 206 24.26 8.86 -12.52
C ASP A 206 24.42 10.22 -13.25
N GLU A 207 23.65 10.47 -14.34
CA GLU A 207 23.71 11.70 -15.14
C GLU A 207 23.09 12.91 -14.44
N LEU A 208 22.03 12.71 -13.65
CA LEU A 208 21.27 13.83 -13.09
C LEU A 208 21.74 14.22 -11.69
N PRO A 209 21.78 15.55 -11.39
CA PRO A 209 22.19 16.02 -10.08
C PRO A 209 21.15 15.66 -9.00
N PRO A 210 21.59 15.51 -7.71
CA PRO A 210 20.71 15.13 -6.60
C PRO A 210 19.45 15.98 -6.45
N ALA A 211 19.54 17.27 -6.73
CA ALA A 211 18.42 18.21 -6.62
C ALA A 211 17.24 17.88 -7.56
N ARG A 212 17.49 17.17 -8.67
CA ARG A 212 16.42 16.76 -9.60
C ARG A 212 15.53 15.68 -9.00
N TRP A 213 16.08 14.84 -8.16
CA TRP A 213 15.38 13.72 -7.52
C TRP A 213 14.51 14.12 -6.33
N ALA A 214 14.69 15.35 -5.84
CA ALA A 214 13.87 15.89 -4.74
C ALA A 214 12.49 16.38 -5.18
N ARG A 215 12.21 16.46 -6.51
CA ARG A 215 10.96 16.98 -7.06
C ARG A 215 10.29 15.97 -7.99
N PRO A 216 9.23 15.30 -7.55
CA PRO A 216 8.55 14.26 -8.33
C PRO A 216 7.82 14.78 -9.58
N ASP A 217 7.63 16.09 -9.70
CA ASP A 217 7.02 16.77 -10.84
C ASP A 217 7.98 17.10 -11.97
N THR A 218 9.24 16.73 -11.81
CA THR A 218 10.27 17.05 -12.80
C THR A 218 10.17 16.11 -14.01
N GLN A 219 10.04 16.68 -15.20
CA GLN A 219 10.20 15.90 -16.44
C GLN A 219 11.64 15.38 -16.51
N LEU A 220 11.79 14.05 -16.59
CA LEU A 220 13.07 13.40 -16.73
C LEU A 220 13.51 13.44 -18.21
N PRO A 221 14.78 13.74 -18.54
CA PRO A 221 15.31 13.64 -19.89
C PRO A 221 15.52 12.17 -20.28
N ALA A 222 15.74 11.92 -21.56
CA ALA A 222 16.28 10.65 -21.98
C ALA A 222 17.79 10.55 -21.63
N PRO A 223 18.30 9.37 -21.22
CA PRO A 223 19.72 9.15 -21.01
C PRO A 223 20.55 9.46 -22.25
N ALA A 224 21.82 9.81 -22.09
CA ALA A 224 22.70 10.17 -23.22
C ALA A 224 22.76 9.09 -24.30
N HIS A 225 22.95 7.85 -23.92
CA HIS A 225 23.02 6.74 -24.87
C HIS A 225 21.71 6.55 -25.67
N VAL A 226 20.53 6.77 -25.05
CA VAL A 226 19.25 6.69 -25.79
C VAL A 226 19.13 7.84 -26.79
N ARG A 227 19.55 9.07 -26.39
CA ARG A 227 19.56 10.20 -27.30
C ARG A 227 20.45 9.96 -28.52
N ASP A 228 21.64 9.38 -28.30
CA ASP A 228 22.59 9.06 -29.37
C ASP A 228 22.06 7.96 -30.30
N GLU A 229 21.46 6.91 -29.74
CA GLU A 229 20.80 5.82 -30.50
C GLU A 229 19.65 6.36 -31.35
N VAL A 230 18.77 7.20 -30.78
CA VAL A 230 17.63 7.79 -31.49
C VAL A 230 18.12 8.77 -32.58
N GLN A 231 19.14 9.59 -32.29
CA GLN A 231 19.73 10.51 -33.27
C GLN A 231 20.32 9.76 -34.48
N LEU A 232 20.98 8.62 -34.21
CA LEU A 232 21.55 7.79 -35.28
C LEU A 232 20.43 7.14 -36.11
N ALA A 233 19.39 6.59 -35.45
CA ALA A 233 18.25 6.00 -36.15
C ALA A 233 17.52 7.02 -37.03
N LEU A 234 17.24 8.22 -36.48
CA LEU A 234 16.62 9.31 -37.24
C LEU A 234 17.50 9.81 -38.39
N ALA A 235 18.83 9.73 -38.30
CA ALA A 235 19.72 10.10 -39.39
C ALA A 235 19.55 9.20 -40.61
N GLY A 236 19.16 7.93 -40.41
CA GLY A 236 18.83 7.00 -41.48
C GLY A 236 17.44 7.15 -42.08
N CYS A 237 16.55 7.90 -41.42
CA CYS A 237 15.17 8.12 -41.88
C CYS A 237 15.03 9.27 -42.86
N GLY A 238 14.03 9.21 -43.74
CA GLY A 238 13.64 10.26 -44.66
C GLY A 238 13.05 11.48 -43.96
N PRO A 239 12.83 12.60 -44.69
CA PRO A 239 12.26 13.81 -44.10
C PRO A 239 10.80 13.61 -43.62
N GLU A 240 9.99 12.81 -44.29
CA GLU A 240 8.61 12.50 -43.93
C GLU A 240 8.56 11.63 -42.68
N ASP A 241 9.44 10.63 -42.57
CA ASP A 241 9.55 9.75 -41.41
C ASP A 241 9.91 10.56 -40.15
N ARG A 242 10.87 11.49 -40.28
CA ARG A 242 11.27 12.37 -39.20
C ARG A 242 10.14 13.32 -38.79
N ALA A 243 9.38 13.86 -39.77
CA ALA A 243 8.25 14.72 -39.50
C ALA A 243 7.15 13.97 -38.72
N LEU A 244 6.91 12.71 -39.07
CA LEU A 244 5.97 11.87 -38.33
C LEU A 244 6.49 11.54 -36.92
N ALA A 245 7.78 11.20 -36.76
CA ALA A 245 8.38 10.96 -35.45
C ALA A 245 8.26 12.19 -34.55
N GLU A 246 8.60 13.38 -35.06
CA GLU A 246 8.46 14.63 -34.32
C GLU A 246 7.00 14.94 -33.94
N ALA A 247 6.06 14.68 -34.86
CA ALA A 247 4.64 14.86 -34.60
C ALA A 247 4.13 13.93 -33.49
N LEU A 248 4.52 12.63 -33.54
CA LEU A 248 4.20 11.67 -32.48
C LEU A 248 4.81 12.08 -31.14
N ALA A 249 6.06 12.56 -31.14
CA ALA A 249 6.72 13.00 -29.91
C ALA A 249 6.08 14.25 -29.28
N VAL A 250 5.65 15.20 -30.12
CA VAL A 250 4.96 16.43 -29.68
C VAL A 250 3.57 16.13 -29.12
N LEU A 251 2.80 15.27 -29.79
CA LEU A 251 1.42 14.95 -29.41
C LEU A 251 1.35 13.97 -28.23
N GLY A 252 2.37 13.12 -28.04
CA GLY A 252 2.44 12.13 -26.97
C GLY A 252 1.64 10.85 -27.24
N ASP A 253 1.60 9.96 -26.25
CA ASP A 253 1.12 8.57 -26.38
C ASP A 253 -0.38 8.42 -26.67
N HIS A 254 -1.18 9.48 -26.50
CA HIS A 254 -2.64 9.43 -26.69
C HIS A 254 -3.09 9.91 -28.06
N ALA A 255 -2.16 10.40 -28.89
CA ALA A 255 -2.47 10.92 -30.22
C ALA A 255 -2.90 9.80 -31.17
N SER A 256 -3.89 10.09 -32.00
CA SER A 256 -4.22 9.24 -33.13
C SER A 256 -3.20 9.41 -34.27
N LEU A 257 -3.02 8.36 -35.08
CA LEU A 257 -2.16 8.46 -36.26
C LEU A 257 -2.63 9.57 -37.20
N GLY A 258 -3.94 9.81 -37.30
CA GLY A 258 -4.49 10.90 -38.10
C GLY A 258 -4.08 12.29 -37.58
N GLN A 259 -4.07 12.51 -36.27
CA GLN A 259 -3.58 13.78 -35.69
C GLN A 259 -2.07 13.95 -35.94
N ALA A 260 -1.29 12.87 -35.80
CA ALA A 260 0.15 12.90 -36.05
C ALA A 260 0.44 13.17 -37.56
N ALA A 261 -0.29 12.54 -38.47
CA ALA A 261 -0.20 12.79 -39.88
C ALA A 261 -0.56 14.24 -40.25
N ALA A 262 -1.66 14.76 -39.69
CA ALA A 262 -2.07 16.15 -39.89
C ALA A 262 -1.02 17.14 -39.38
N LEU A 263 -0.41 16.90 -38.23
CA LEU A 263 0.66 17.71 -37.68
C LEU A 263 1.95 17.63 -38.53
N ALA A 264 2.28 16.44 -39.02
CA ALA A 264 3.42 16.19 -39.90
C ALA A 264 3.22 16.73 -41.34
N GLY A 265 1.97 17.00 -41.74
CA GLY A 265 1.62 17.41 -43.10
C GLY A 265 1.68 16.26 -44.11
N LEU A 266 1.38 15.03 -43.68
CA LEU A 266 1.39 13.81 -44.49
C LEU A 266 -0.04 13.42 -44.89
N GLU A 267 -0.26 13.13 -46.19
CA GLU A 267 -1.51 12.57 -46.69
C GLU A 267 -1.62 11.07 -46.39
N ASP A 268 -0.50 10.34 -46.53
CA ASP A 268 -0.39 8.92 -46.19
C ASP A 268 0.76 8.71 -45.20
N PRO A 269 0.49 8.43 -43.91
CA PRO A 269 1.54 8.21 -42.91
C PRO A 269 2.07 6.78 -42.85
N LEU A 270 1.48 5.80 -43.57
CA LEU A 270 1.81 4.39 -43.40
C LEU A 270 3.24 4.03 -43.79
N SER A 271 3.74 4.60 -44.89
CA SER A 271 5.14 4.39 -45.30
C SER A 271 6.13 4.92 -44.27
N ALA A 272 5.82 6.05 -43.64
CA ALA A 272 6.63 6.62 -42.57
C ALA A 272 6.55 5.79 -41.28
N VAL A 273 5.38 5.23 -40.95
CA VAL A 273 5.24 4.30 -39.81
C VAL A 273 6.12 3.07 -40.03
N ASP A 274 6.08 2.46 -41.24
CA ASP A 274 6.91 1.28 -41.58
C ASP A 274 8.40 1.61 -41.49
N ALA A 275 8.82 2.77 -41.97
CA ALA A 275 10.21 3.21 -41.91
C ALA A 275 10.65 3.42 -40.43
N LEU A 276 9.83 4.03 -39.59
CA LEU A 276 10.12 4.20 -38.16
C LEU A 276 10.14 2.87 -37.42
N ALA A 277 9.29 1.90 -37.80
CA ALA A 277 9.30 0.56 -37.24
C ALA A 277 10.57 -0.21 -37.66
N ALA A 278 10.97 -0.12 -38.92
CA ALA A 278 12.22 -0.69 -39.45
C ALA A 278 13.45 -0.07 -38.74
N ALA A 279 13.41 1.24 -38.43
CA ALA A 279 14.44 1.91 -37.67
C ALA A 279 14.42 1.56 -36.16
N GLY A 280 13.46 0.76 -35.68
CA GLY A 280 13.34 0.34 -34.30
C GLY A 280 12.88 1.42 -33.32
N LEU A 281 12.29 2.50 -33.82
CA LEU A 281 11.81 3.63 -33.02
C LEU A 281 10.37 3.41 -32.50
N VAL A 282 9.52 2.80 -33.33
CA VAL A 282 8.13 2.51 -32.99
C VAL A 282 7.81 1.03 -33.16
N GLU A 283 6.80 0.57 -32.46
CA GLU A 283 6.16 -0.73 -32.61
C GLU A 283 4.71 -0.52 -33.08
N ILE A 284 4.24 -1.42 -33.92
CA ILE A 284 2.84 -1.39 -34.36
C ILE A 284 2.07 -2.34 -33.44
N THR A 285 1.15 -1.76 -32.65
CA THR A 285 0.29 -2.53 -31.75
C THR A 285 -0.70 -3.43 -32.55
N ARG A 286 -1.34 -4.39 -31.85
CA ARG A 286 -2.38 -5.23 -32.45
C ARG A 286 -3.55 -4.42 -33.04
N ASP A 287 -3.80 -3.22 -32.52
CA ASP A 287 -4.82 -2.27 -32.98
C ASP A 287 -4.29 -1.35 -34.10
N HIS A 288 -3.17 -1.69 -34.71
CA HIS A 288 -2.52 -0.93 -35.80
C HIS A 288 -2.16 0.52 -35.40
N ARG A 289 -1.85 0.77 -34.12
CA ARG A 289 -1.38 2.09 -33.66
C ARG A 289 0.14 2.07 -33.51
N PRO A 290 0.85 3.09 -33.99
CA PRO A 290 2.25 3.27 -33.70
C PRO A 290 2.41 3.64 -32.21
N ARG A 291 3.33 2.96 -31.55
CA ARG A 291 3.71 3.23 -30.16
C ARG A 291 5.23 3.30 -30.09
N TRP A 292 5.76 4.19 -29.28
CA TRP A 292 7.19 4.20 -29.04
C TRP A 292 7.62 2.87 -28.42
N ARG A 293 8.75 2.33 -28.89
CA ARG A 293 9.31 1.08 -28.35
C ARG A 293 9.56 1.20 -26.84
N THR A 294 10.03 2.37 -26.39
CA THR A 294 10.08 2.74 -24.97
C THR A 294 9.66 4.21 -24.83
N PRO A 295 9.16 4.62 -23.65
CA PRO A 295 8.81 6.04 -23.43
C PRO A 295 9.97 7.00 -23.68
N LEU A 296 11.20 6.54 -23.46
CA LEU A 296 12.42 7.33 -23.65
C LEU A 296 12.68 7.74 -25.10
N VAL A 297 12.19 6.97 -26.07
CA VAL A 297 12.37 7.29 -27.50
C VAL A 297 11.67 8.60 -27.85
N GLY A 298 10.41 8.77 -27.44
CA GLY A 298 9.67 10.02 -27.70
C GLY A 298 10.33 11.24 -27.05
N VAL A 299 10.82 11.07 -25.82
CA VAL A 299 11.56 12.12 -25.11
C VAL A 299 12.87 12.48 -25.82
N ALA A 300 13.58 11.48 -26.32
CA ALA A 300 14.82 11.68 -27.08
C ALA A 300 14.54 12.39 -28.42
N VAL A 301 13.47 12.02 -29.15
CA VAL A 301 13.07 12.71 -30.38
C VAL A 301 12.79 14.19 -30.13
N LEU A 302 12.02 14.52 -29.09
CA LEU A 302 11.76 15.91 -28.68
C LEU A 302 13.07 16.67 -28.41
N ALA A 303 14.02 16.04 -27.76
CA ALA A 303 15.31 16.64 -27.43
C ALA A 303 16.15 17.00 -28.70
N THR A 304 15.93 16.31 -29.83
CA THR A 304 16.61 16.58 -31.10
C THR A 304 16.06 17.79 -31.84
N MET A 305 14.83 18.24 -31.53
CA MET A 305 14.12 19.26 -32.33
C MET A 305 14.67 20.68 -32.16
N GLY A 306 15.25 21.01 -31.04
CA GLY A 306 15.63 22.39 -30.71
C GLY A 306 14.41 23.28 -30.34
N ALA A 307 14.65 24.31 -29.55
CA ALA A 307 13.59 25.09 -28.88
C ALA A 307 12.58 25.75 -29.86
N ARG A 308 13.06 26.36 -30.94
CA ARG A 308 12.19 27.05 -31.92
C ARG A 308 11.29 26.08 -32.67
N ARG A 309 11.86 24.96 -33.16
CA ARG A 309 11.12 23.96 -33.92
C ARG A 309 10.09 23.27 -33.05
N ALA A 310 10.45 22.98 -31.79
CA ALA A 310 9.52 22.43 -30.81
C ALA A 310 8.36 23.40 -30.52
N ALA A 311 8.64 24.70 -30.30
CA ALA A 311 7.60 25.70 -30.08
C ALA A 311 6.65 25.83 -31.30
N ASP A 312 7.17 25.92 -32.51
CA ASP A 312 6.37 25.97 -33.74
C ASP A 312 5.54 24.68 -33.91
N ALA A 313 6.06 23.52 -33.55
CA ALA A 313 5.33 22.25 -33.60
C ALA A 313 4.20 22.19 -32.57
N HIS A 314 4.46 22.63 -31.33
CA HIS A 314 3.44 22.74 -30.29
C HIS A 314 2.33 23.73 -30.66
N GLN A 315 2.67 24.89 -31.30
CA GLN A 315 1.69 25.83 -31.77
C GLN A 315 0.73 25.22 -32.81
N ARG A 316 1.27 24.42 -33.75
CA ARG A 316 0.45 23.68 -34.72
C ARG A 316 -0.34 22.55 -34.06
N ALA A 317 0.27 21.83 -33.11
CA ALA A 317 -0.40 20.77 -32.38
C ALA A 317 -1.63 21.25 -31.63
N ALA A 318 -1.61 22.45 -31.09
CA ALA A 318 -2.76 23.07 -30.42
C ALA A 318 -3.98 23.22 -31.36
N ALA A 319 -3.78 23.34 -32.69
CA ALA A 319 -4.84 23.41 -33.68
C ALA A 319 -5.38 22.04 -34.11
N VAL A 320 -4.65 20.95 -33.80
CA VAL A 320 -4.98 19.59 -34.25
C VAL A 320 -5.66 18.78 -33.14
N VAL A 321 -5.39 19.10 -31.88
CA VAL A 321 -6.00 18.42 -30.72
C VAL A 321 -7.40 18.93 -30.42
N ASP A 322 -8.30 18.02 -30.10
CA ASP A 322 -9.70 18.35 -29.80
C ASP A 322 -9.90 18.71 -28.31
N ASP A 323 -9.11 18.13 -27.42
CA ASP A 323 -9.23 18.32 -25.99
C ASP A 323 -8.67 19.67 -25.53
N GLU A 324 -9.47 20.42 -24.74
CA GLU A 324 -9.12 21.76 -24.23
C GLU A 324 -7.85 21.78 -23.38
N VAL A 325 -7.64 20.75 -22.54
CA VAL A 325 -6.47 20.62 -21.67
C VAL A 325 -5.21 20.38 -22.50
N SER A 326 -5.27 19.47 -23.45
CA SER A 326 -4.16 19.19 -24.37
C SER A 326 -3.81 20.41 -25.20
N ARG A 327 -4.82 21.13 -25.69
CA ARG A 327 -4.63 22.41 -26.42
C ARG A 327 -3.90 23.43 -25.55
N ALA A 328 -4.35 23.64 -24.32
CA ALA A 328 -3.71 24.57 -23.39
C ALA A 328 -2.26 24.17 -23.11
N ARG A 329 -1.98 22.88 -22.88
CA ARG A 329 -0.62 22.39 -22.68
C ARG A 329 0.30 22.64 -23.87
N HIS A 330 -0.21 22.45 -25.08
CA HIS A 330 0.56 22.76 -26.30
C HIS A 330 0.82 24.24 -26.45
N LEU A 331 -0.17 25.12 -26.19
CA LEU A 331 0.02 26.57 -26.21
C LEU A 331 1.05 27.02 -25.15
N VAL A 332 0.99 26.45 -23.95
CA VAL A 332 1.98 26.70 -22.89
C VAL A 332 3.38 26.25 -23.30
N ALA A 333 3.51 25.09 -23.93
CA ALA A 333 4.79 24.57 -24.43
C ALA A 333 5.34 25.40 -25.59
N ALA A 334 4.46 25.96 -26.43
CA ALA A 334 4.82 26.86 -27.50
C ALA A 334 5.29 28.24 -27.02
N THR A 335 4.93 28.62 -25.77
CA THR A 335 5.13 29.97 -25.23
C THR A 335 6.19 29.96 -24.13
N PRO A 336 7.48 30.17 -24.47
CA PRO A 336 8.58 30.12 -23.50
C PRO A 336 8.66 31.36 -22.59
N LEU A 337 8.13 32.49 -23.05
CA LEU A 337 8.13 33.76 -22.32
C LEU A 337 6.80 33.99 -21.60
N PRO A 338 6.73 34.85 -20.59
CA PRO A 338 5.49 35.26 -19.97
C PRO A 338 4.48 35.81 -20.98
N ASP A 339 3.22 35.41 -20.82
CA ASP A 339 2.07 35.83 -21.63
C ASP A 339 0.83 35.95 -20.72
N ALA A 340 0.42 37.14 -20.42
CA ALA A 340 -0.63 37.43 -19.45
C ALA A 340 -2.02 36.90 -19.90
N GLU A 341 -2.33 36.96 -21.18
CA GLU A 341 -3.61 36.52 -21.73
C GLU A 341 -3.73 35.00 -21.68
N LEU A 342 -2.71 34.31 -22.18
CA LEU A 342 -2.65 32.83 -22.08
C LEU A 342 -2.60 32.36 -20.61
N ALA A 343 -1.88 33.09 -19.76
CA ALA A 343 -1.82 32.76 -18.33
C ALA A 343 -3.20 32.83 -17.66
N ASP A 344 -4.01 33.87 -18.00
CA ASP A 344 -5.37 34.01 -17.48
C ASP A 344 -6.34 32.95 -18.05
N GLU A 345 -6.17 32.56 -19.30
CA GLU A 345 -6.95 31.48 -19.93
C GLU A 345 -6.66 30.12 -19.26
N VAL A 346 -5.38 29.79 -19.11
CA VAL A 346 -4.94 28.54 -18.45
C VAL A 346 -5.39 28.50 -16.98
N ALA A 347 -5.36 29.64 -16.24
CA ALA A 347 -5.85 29.70 -14.87
C ALA A 347 -7.36 29.43 -14.77
N ARG A 348 -8.15 29.99 -15.70
CA ARG A 348 -9.61 29.72 -15.76
C ARG A 348 -9.90 28.26 -16.09
N LEU A 349 -9.13 27.65 -16.99
CA LEU A 349 -9.24 26.21 -17.26
C LEU A 349 -8.87 25.38 -16.03
N ALA A 350 -7.78 25.73 -15.33
CA ALA A 350 -7.38 25.06 -14.10
C ALA A 350 -8.47 25.09 -13.03
N GLN A 351 -9.15 26.25 -12.87
CA GLN A 351 -10.27 26.37 -11.94
C GLN A 351 -11.42 25.42 -12.33
N ARG A 352 -11.86 25.43 -13.59
CA ARG A 352 -12.93 24.52 -14.06
C ARG A 352 -12.57 23.05 -13.82
N ARG A 353 -11.34 22.65 -14.16
CA ARG A 353 -10.88 21.27 -13.93
C ARG A 353 -10.85 20.89 -12.45
N GLY A 354 -10.47 21.84 -11.59
CA GLY A 354 -10.54 21.67 -10.14
C GLY A 354 -11.98 21.49 -9.64
N ASP A 355 -12.92 22.29 -10.13
CA ASP A 355 -14.35 22.20 -9.79
C ASP A 355 -14.97 20.86 -10.24
N GLU A 356 -14.48 20.29 -11.35
CA GLU A 356 -14.84 18.96 -11.84
C GLU A 356 -14.17 17.81 -11.06
N GLY A 357 -13.19 18.11 -10.20
CA GLY A 357 -12.44 17.12 -9.43
C GLY A 357 -11.18 16.58 -10.11
N ALA A 358 -10.80 17.11 -11.26
CA ALA A 358 -9.56 16.76 -11.97
C ALA A 358 -8.36 17.51 -11.37
N TRP A 359 -8.13 17.29 -10.08
CA TRP A 359 -7.17 18.06 -9.28
C TRP A 359 -5.73 18.00 -9.78
N ALA A 360 -5.28 16.84 -10.26
CA ALA A 360 -3.91 16.67 -10.80
C ALA A 360 -3.71 17.51 -12.06
N GLU A 361 -4.72 17.59 -12.94
CA GLU A 361 -4.68 18.45 -14.11
C GLU A 361 -4.73 19.93 -13.73
N ALA A 362 -5.61 20.28 -12.78
CA ALA A 362 -5.70 21.63 -12.25
C ALA A 362 -4.35 22.10 -11.66
N ALA A 363 -3.68 21.25 -10.90
CA ALA A 363 -2.36 21.55 -10.33
C ALA A 363 -1.31 21.84 -11.41
N ALA A 364 -1.25 21.02 -12.45
CA ALA A 364 -0.34 21.22 -13.58
C ALA A 364 -0.65 22.54 -14.32
N LEU A 365 -1.92 22.80 -14.62
CA LEU A 365 -2.36 24.01 -15.31
C LEU A 365 -2.08 25.29 -14.49
N TYR A 366 -2.34 25.28 -13.17
CA TYR A 366 -2.00 26.41 -12.31
C TYR A 366 -0.50 26.69 -12.28
N ARG A 367 0.34 25.67 -12.25
CA ARG A 367 1.77 25.80 -12.32
C ARG A 367 2.23 26.39 -13.65
N ASP A 368 1.66 25.93 -14.75
CA ASP A 368 1.91 26.47 -16.08
C ASP A 368 1.45 27.93 -16.20
N SER A 369 0.27 28.25 -15.67
CA SER A 369 -0.22 29.61 -15.60
C SER A 369 0.68 30.50 -14.73
N SER A 370 1.17 30.01 -13.60
CA SER A 370 2.14 30.73 -12.74
C SER A 370 3.41 31.08 -13.52
N ARG A 371 3.96 30.11 -14.29
CA ARG A 371 5.16 30.31 -15.13
C ARG A 371 4.97 31.43 -16.18
N LEU A 372 3.78 31.49 -16.76
CA LEU A 372 3.44 32.50 -17.81
C LEU A 372 3.14 33.90 -17.25
N THR A 373 3.05 34.06 -15.92
CA THR A 373 2.62 35.30 -15.27
C THR A 373 3.80 36.19 -14.91
N GLU A 374 3.82 37.42 -15.40
CA GLU A 374 4.82 38.43 -15.05
C GLU A 374 4.59 39.04 -13.66
N ASP A 375 3.33 39.38 -13.36
CA ASP A 375 2.94 39.99 -12.08
C ASP A 375 3.26 39.03 -10.92
N PRO A 376 4.17 39.41 -10.00
CA PRO A 376 4.59 38.52 -8.93
C PRO A 376 3.45 38.14 -7.98
N VAL A 377 2.48 39.03 -7.74
CA VAL A 377 1.35 38.73 -6.84
C VAL A 377 0.44 37.65 -7.45
N ARG A 378 0.09 37.81 -8.71
CA ARG A 378 -0.73 36.83 -9.44
C ARG A 378 0.03 35.50 -9.66
N ARG A 379 1.34 35.58 -9.92
CA ARG A 379 2.18 34.41 -10.10
C ARG A 379 2.22 33.58 -8.82
N ASP A 380 2.40 34.23 -7.69
CA ASP A 380 2.46 33.58 -6.38
C ASP A 380 1.11 32.98 -5.99
N ASP A 381 0.00 33.68 -6.25
CA ASP A 381 -1.37 33.16 -6.04
C ASP A 381 -1.61 31.87 -6.86
N ARG A 382 -1.24 31.86 -8.14
CA ARG A 382 -1.37 30.68 -9.01
C ARG A 382 -0.51 29.51 -8.56
N LEU A 383 0.72 29.77 -8.08
CA LEU A 383 1.56 28.75 -7.51
C LEU A 383 0.95 28.15 -6.24
N ILE A 384 0.40 28.97 -5.36
CA ILE A 384 -0.28 28.51 -4.14
C ILE A 384 -1.51 27.66 -4.49
N ARG A 385 -2.32 28.07 -5.49
CA ARG A 385 -3.44 27.26 -6.00
C ARG A 385 -2.99 25.93 -6.61
N SER A 386 -1.84 25.91 -7.27
CA SER A 386 -1.25 24.65 -7.74
C SER A 386 -0.97 23.69 -6.58
N VAL A 387 -0.44 24.20 -5.47
CA VAL A 387 -0.19 23.39 -4.26
C VAL A 387 -1.49 22.91 -3.63
N ASP A 388 -2.53 23.76 -3.54
CA ASP A 388 -3.85 23.35 -3.05
C ASP A 388 -4.43 22.20 -3.88
N ALA A 389 -4.32 22.31 -5.21
CA ALA A 389 -4.77 21.27 -6.13
C ALA A 389 -3.97 19.97 -6.00
N LEU A 390 -2.63 20.04 -5.76
CA LEU A 390 -1.82 18.84 -5.45
C LEU A 390 -2.29 18.15 -4.18
N VAL A 391 -2.56 18.92 -3.12
CA VAL A 391 -3.09 18.38 -1.86
C VAL A 391 -4.45 17.73 -2.08
N ALA A 392 -5.32 18.35 -2.85
CA ALA A 392 -6.66 17.83 -3.17
C ALA A 392 -6.58 16.55 -4.02
N ALA A 393 -5.61 16.46 -4.93
CA ALA A 393 -5.32 15.26 -5.72
C ALA A 393 -4.78 14.10 -4.88
N GLY A 394 -4.33 14.37 -3.66
CA GLY A 394 -3.65 13.40 -2.81
C GLY A 394 -2.15 13.27 -3.08
N ASP A 395 -1.57 14.19 -3.84
CA ASP A 395 -0.12 14.29 -4.00
C ASP A 395 0.47 15.16 -2.87
N GLY A 396 0.41 14.63 -1.65
CA GLY A 396 0.97 15.30 -0.48
C GLY A 396 2.48 15.45 -0.55
N MET A 397 3.14 14.66 -1.36
CA MET A 397 4.59 14.72 -1.53
C MET A 397 5.01 15.79 -2.52
N GLY A 398 4.35 15.88 -3.66
CA GLY A 398 4.53 16.99 -4.60
C GLY A 398 4.22 18.33 -3.95
N ALA A 399 3.13 18.40 -3.18
CA ALA A 399 2.79 19.58 -2.39
C ALA A 399 3.89 19.93 -1.38
N ALA A 400 4.40 18.92 -0.65
CA ALA A 400 5.46 19.11 0.34
C ALA A 400 6.78 19.63 -0.24
N ALA A 401 7.13 19.20 -1.43
CA ALA A 401 8.33 19.67 -2.11
C ALA A 401 8.27 21.17 -2.41
N LEU A 402 7.07 21.73 -2.54
CA LEU A 402 6.84 23.16 -2.78
C LEU A 402 6.69 23.99 -1.51
N VAL A 403 6.52 23.37 -0.32
CA VAL A 403 6.37 24.09 0.95
C VAL A 403 7.46 25.15 1.18
N PRO A 404 8.77 24.86 1.05
CA PRO A 404 9.78 25.87 1.29
C PRO A 404 9.66 27.10 0.37
N VAL A 405 9.20 26.88 -0.87
CA VAL A 405 8.96 27.96 -1.82
C VAL A 405 7.76 28.77 -1.37
N VAL A 406 6.63 28.11 -1.06
CA VAL A 406 5.37 28.76 -0.64
C VAL A 406 5.57 29.52 0.69
N GLU A 407 6.31 28.98 1.63
CA GLU A 407 6.64 29.67 2.88
C GLU A 407 7.49 30.92 2.69
N SER A 408 8.31 30.97 1.65
CA SER A 408 9.10 32.17 1.31
C SER A 408 8.29 33.28 0.63
N LEU A 409 7.07 32.98 0.17
CA LEU A 409 6.18 33.97 -0.44
C LEU A 409 5.57 34.90 0.61
N ARG A 410 5.03 36.02 0.12
CA ARG A 410 4.28 36.95 0.97
C ARG A 410 3.12 36.24 1.67
N GLU A 411 2.92 36.56 2.92
CA GLU A 411 1.80 36.08 3.71
C GLU A 411 0.45 36.55 3.12
N THR A 412 -0.43 35.59 2.89
CA THR A 412 -1.81 35.80 2.40
C THR A 412 -2.74 34.79 3.03
N PRO A 413 -4.07 35.09 3.13
CA PRO A 413 -5.05 34.13 3.65
C PRO A 413 -5.01 32.78 2.90
N LEU A 414 -4.90 32.85 1.56
CA LEU A 414 -4.83 31.67 0.72
C LEU A 414 -3.58 30.79 1.02
N ARG A 415 -2.40 31.43 1.19
CA ARG A 415 -1.16 30.72 1.54
C ARG A 415 -1.32 29.91 2.83
N ASP A 416 -1.79 30.56 3.87
CA ASP A 416 -1.90 29.91 5.17
C ASP A 416 -3.01 28.83 5.16
N ALA A 417 -4.11 29.02 4.44
CA ALA A 417 -5.14 27.99 4.25
C ALA A 417 -4.61 26.73 3.55
N VAL A 418 -3.76 26.91 2.53
CA VAL A 418 -3.17 25.80 1.76
C VAL A 418 -2.13 25.04 2.58
N LEU A 419 -1.28 25.75 3.30
CA LEU A 419 -0.31 25.14 4.22
C LEU A 419 -1.00 24.43 5.38
N ALA A 420 -2.10 24.97 5.90
CA ALA A 420 -2.93 24.31 6.90
C ALA A 420 -3.55 23.02 6.36
N TYR A 421 -4.03 23.01 5.13
CA TYR A 421 -4.59 21.81 4.50
C TYR A 421 -3.56 20.68 4.44
N LEU A 422 -2.36 20.99 4.00
CA LEU A 422 -1.27 19.99 4.00
C LEU A 422 -0.92 19.51 5.42
N ALA A 423 -0.91 20.42 6.41
CA ALA A 423 -0.68 20.09 7.81
C ALA A 423 -1.77 19.14 8.36
N ILE A 424 -3.06 19.37 8.00
CA ILE A 424 -4.17 18.47 8.36
C ILE A 424 -3.90 17.06 7.85
N LEU A 425 -3.61 16.90 6.56
CA LEU A 425 -3.42 15.58 5.95
C LEU A 425 -2.20 14.83 6.51
N ARG A 426 -1.22 15.57 7.03
CA ARG A 426 -0.02 15.03 7.68
C ARG A 426 -0.20 14.76 9.18
N GLY A 427 -1.36 15.03 9.74
CA GLY A 427 -1.64 14.81 11.15
C GLY A 427 -1.07 15.90 12.08
N ARG A 428 -0.71 17.09 11.58
CA ARG A 428 -0.08 18.18 12.34
C ARG A 428 -1.13 19.19 12.83
N ALA A 429 -1.88 18.82 13.86
CA ALA A 429 -3.03 19.59 14.33
C ALA A 429 -2.67 21.03 14.76
N SER A 430 -1.65 21.21 15.61
CA SER A 430 -1.27 22.54 16.12
C SER A 430 -0.76 23.48 15.01
N GLU A 431 -0.04 22.94 14.01
CA GLU A 431 0.36 23.74 12.85
C GLU A 431 -0.86 24.18 12.03
N ALA A 432 -1.78 23.25 11.78
CA ALA A 432 -3.02 23.55 11.05
C ALA A 432 -3.86 24.61 11.76
N GLU A 433 -4.07 24.48 13.09
CA GLU A 433 -4.84 25.41 13.90
C GLU A 433 -4.30 26.84 13.80
N VAL A 434 -3.00 27.03 14.08
CA VAL A 434 -2.37 28.36 14.02
C VAL A 434 -2.49 29.01 12.63
N ARG A 435 -2.31 28.22 11.57
CA ARG A 435 -2.41 28.74 10.20
C ARG A 435 -3.86 29.06 9.81
N LEU A 436 -4.81 28.25 10.24
CA LEU A 436 -6.24 28.52 9.97
C LEU A 436 -6.75 29.74 10.71
N GLU A 437 -6.46 29.87 11.98
CA GLU A 437 -6.79 31.08 12.76
C GLU A 437 -6.23 32.32 12.08
N ARG A 438 -4.95 32.28 11.70
CA ARG A 438 -4.30 33.41 11.05
C ARG A 438 -4.92 33.74 9.69
N ALA A 439 -5.20 32.71 8.86
CA ALA A 439 -5.85 32.90 7.57
C ALA A 439 -7.22 33.55 7.73
N TRP A 440 -7.99 33.12 8.76
CA TRP A 440 -9.32 33.66 9.05
C TRP A 440 -9.28 35.12 9.56
N ASP A 441 -8.29 35.44 10.38
CA ASP A 441 -8.14 36.78 10.94
C ASP A 441 -7.78 37.85 9.90
N ILE A 442 -7.07 37.47 8.85
CA ILE A 442 -6.60 38.42 7.82
C ILE A 442 -7.47 38.45 6.56
N VAL A 443 -8.35 37.43 6.35
CA VAL A 443 -9.22 37.42 5.17
C VAL A 443 -10.33 38.48 5.27
N ASN A 444 -10.60 39.13 4.15
CA ASN A 444 -11.78 39.99 4.03
C ASN A 444 -12.87 39.25 3.25
N ALA A 445 -13.83 38.67 3.96
CA ALA A 445 -14.88 37.83 3.37
C ALA A 445 -15.77 38.59 2.34
N ASP A 446 -15.92 39.90 2.48
CA ASP A 446 -16.71 40.70 1.52
C ASP A 446 -15.95 40.95 0.21
N ARG A 447 -14.63 40.99 0.26
CA ARG A 447 -13.77 41.21 -0.92
C ARG A 447 -13.27 39.92 -1.55
N GLU A 448 -13.08 38.88 -0.72
CA GLU A 448 -12.48 37.59 -1.10
C GLU A 448 -13.38 36.43 -0.62
N PRO A 449 -14.66 36.39 -1.03
CA PRO A 449 -15.59 35.36 -0.52
C PRO A 449 -15.17 33.95 -0.85
N GLU A 450 -14.51 33.72 -2.02
CA GLU A 450 -14.00 32.40 -2.41
C GLU A 450 -12.87 31.94 -1.48
N THR A 451 -11.92 32.80 -1.15
CA THR A 451 -10.83 32.51 -0.21
C THR A 451 -11.37 32.26 1.18
N ALA A 452 -12.34 33.06 1.64
CA ALA A 452 -13.00 32.86 2.92
C ALA A 452 -13.76 31.53 2.97
N ALA A 453 -14.47 31.15 1.91
CA ALA A 453 -15.12 29.85 1.81
C ALA A 453 -14.11 28.69 1.86
N LEU A 454 -12.98 28.82 1.17
CA LEU A 454 -11.89 27.84 1.21
C LEU A 454 -11.37 27.66 2.64
N ILE A 455 -11.06 28.74 3.33
CA ILE A 455 -10.59 28.71 4.73
C ILE A 455 -11.63 28.03 5.62
N ALA A 456 -12.92 28.38 5.47
CA ALA A 456 -14.00 27.74 6.24
C ALA A 456 -14.05 26.21 5.96
N THR A 457 -13.88 25.80 4.71
CA THR A 457 -13.81 24.36 4.34
C THR A 457 -12.59 23.67 4.98
N ARG A 458 -11.46 24.36 5.11
CA ARG A 458 -10.28 23.79 5.79
C ARG A 458 -10.51 23.66 7.31
N HIS A 459 -11.24 24.62 7.93
CA HIS A 459 -11.73 24.47 9.31
C HIS A 459 -12.67 23.27 9.47
N VAL A 460 -13.55 23.01 8.50
CA VAL A 460 -14.40 21.81 8.52
C VAL A 460 -13.57 20.54 8.59
N LEU A 461 -12.51 20.43 7.78
CA LEU A 461 -11.61 19.26 7.79
C LEU A 461 -10.80 19.15 9.09
N HIS A 462 -10.38 20.27 9.63
CA HIS A 462 -9.67 20.34 10.91
C HIS A 462 -10.57 19.87 12.07
N SER A 463 -11.80 20.38 12.15
CA SER A 463 -12.78 19.98 13.17
C SER A 463 -13.20 18.51 13.02
N LEU A 464 -13.29 17.99 11.78
CA LEU A 464 -13.50 16.56 11.51
C LEU A 464 -12.39 15.72 12.14
N ALA A 465 -11.13 16.10 11.90
CA ALA A 465 -9.98 15.36 12.41
C ALA A 465 -9.84 15.45 13.94
N LEU A 466 -10.31 16.55 14.55
CA LEU A 466 -10.42 16.74 16.01
C LEU A 466 -11.65 16.05 16.61
N CYS A 467 -12.51 15.43 15.81
CA CYS A 467 -13.77 14.82 16.25
C CYS A 467 -14.72 15.82 16.94
N ARG A 468 -14.75 17.08 16.49
CA ARG A 468 -15.60 18.16 17.03
C ARG A 468 -16.83 18.39 16.14
N GLY A 469 -17.88 17.58 16.31
CA GLY A 469 -19.04 17.56 15.40
C GLY A 469 -19.77 18.90 15.28
N ASP A 470 -20.11 19.56 16.39
CA ASP A 470 -20.84 20.85 16.37
C ASP A 470 -20.03 22.00 15.75
N GLU A 471 -18.72 22.03 16.04
CA GLU A 471 -17.80 22.99 15.43
C GLU A 471 -17.69 22.77 13.92
N LEU A 472 -17.59 21.51 13.50
CA LEU A 472 -17.61 21.12 12.08
C LEU A 472 -18.89 21.62 11.39
N VAL A 473 -20.06 21.39 11.98
CA VAL A 473 -21.34 21.85 11.42
C VAL A 473 -21.37 23.37 11.29
N THR A 474 -20.89 24.09 12.30
CA THR A 474 -20.81 25.56 12.28
C THR A 474 -19.94 26.07 11.14
N TRP A 475 -18.75 25.49 10.95
CA TRP A 475 -17.87 25.88 9.85
C TRP A 475 -18.42 25.47 8.48
N ALA A 476 -19.09 24.33 8.38
CA ALA A 476 -19.73 23.89 7.13
C ALA A 476 -20.87 24.83 6.73
N ASP A 477 -21.72 25.25 7.66
CA ASP A 477 -22.80 26.23 7.40
C ASP A 477 -22.21 27.58 6.95
N ARG A 478 -21.09 28.01 7.54
CA ARG A 478 -20.37 29.21 7.12
C ARG A 478 -19.78 29.07 5.71
N ALA A 479 -19.13 27.96 5.40
CA ALA A 479 -18.58 27.67 4.06
C ALA A 479 -19.67 27.67 2.99
N ILE A 480 -20.82 27.04 3.27
CA ILE A 480 -21.98 27.01 2.37
C ILE A 480 -22.55 28.42 2.15
N SER A 481 -22.60 29.25 3.21
CA SER A 481 -23.11 30.63 3.10
C SER A 481 -22.20 31.50 2.21
N LEU A 482 -20.88 31.33 2.32
CA LEU A 482 -19.90 32.11 1.55
C LEU A 482 -19.78 31.66 0.10
N ALA A 483 -19.72 30.33 -0.13
CA ALA A 483 -19.52 29.79 -1.47
C ALA A 483 -20.80 29.69 -2.31
N GLY A 484 -21.98 29.67 -1.65
CA GLY A 484 -23.22 29.27 -2.28
C GLY A 484 -23.43 27.75 -2.33
N ARG A 485 -24.68 27.33 -2.19
CA ARG A 485 -25.07 25.91 -2.03
C ARG A 485 -24.77 25.02 -3.22
N ASP A 486 -24.73 25.60 -4.40
CA ASP A 486 -24.60 24.88 -5.68
C ASP A 486 -23.16 24.94 -6.23
N SER A 487 -22.26 25.66 -5.56
CA SER A 487 -20.84 25.68 -5.91
C SER A 487 -20.15 24.37 -5.48
N ALA A 488 -19.02 24.03 -6.11
CA ALA A 488 -18.22 22.85 -5.76
C ALA A 488 -17.83 22.86 -4.27
N ALA A 489 -17.40 24.01 -3.73
CA ALA A 489 -17.06 24.18 -2.33
C ALA A 489 -18.27 24.03 -1.40
N GLY A 490 -19.44 24.58 -1.79
CA GLY A 490 -20.68 24.44 -1.02
C GLY A 490 -21.18 23.01 -0.97
N VAL A 491 -21.10 22.26 -2.07
CA VAL A 491 -21.43 20.83 -2.13
C VAL A 491 -20.46 20.01 -1.25
N GLU A 492 -19.14 20.30 -1.30
CA GLU A 492 -18.16 19.67 -0.46
C GLU A 492 -18.46 19.90 1.04
N ALA A 493 -18.68 21.13 1.44
CA ALA A 493 -19.02 21.49 2.80
C ALA A 493 -20.31 20.81 3.27
N ALA A 494 -21.35 20.74 2.40
CA ALA A 494 -22.60 20.06 2.71
C ALA A 494 -22.42 18.55 2.90
N ALA A 495 -21.58 17.90 2.09
CA ALA A 495 -21.26 16.47 2.25
C ALA A 495 -20.55 16.19 3.57
N ILE A 496 -19.57 17.03 3.96
CA ILE A 496 -18.84 16.84 5.22
C ILE A 496 -19.72 17.23 6.43
N ARG A 497 -20.63 18.19 6.27
CA ARG A 497 -21.57 18.56 7.32
C ARG A 497 -22.36 17.36 7.86
N GLY A 498 -22.73 16.42 6.98
CA GLY A 498 -23.40 15.18 7.40
C GLY A 498 -22.58 14.35 8.39
N LEU A 499 -21.25 14.29 8.21
CA LEU A 499 -20.36 13.65 9.17
C LEU A 499 -20.37 14.36 10.54
N GLY A 500 -20.36 15.70 10.54
CA GLY A 500 -20.42 16.49 11.76
C GLY A 500 -21.72 16.29 12.53
N LEU A 501 -22.85 16.22 11.84
CA LEU A 501 -24.16 15.93 12.44
C LEU A 501 -24.16 14.55 13.11
N ALA A 502 -23.64 13.52 12.43
CA ALA A 502 -23.53 12.19 13.01
C ALA A 502 -22.56 12.15 14.20
N MET A 503 -21.44 12.87 14.14
CA MET A 503 -20.50 13.00 15.26
C MET A 503 -21.11 13.72 16.48
N ALA A 504 -22.11 14.55 16.26
CA ALA A 504 -22.88 15.20 17.33
C ALA A 504 -24.09 14.37 17.79
N GLY A 505 -24.24 13.11 17.37
CA GLY A 505 -25.38 12.24 17.70
C GLY A 505 -26.68 12.58 16.97
N ARG A 506 -26.65 13.48 15.97
CA ARG A 506 -27.82 13.96 15.23
C ARG A 506 -28.03 13.13 13.95
N PHE A 507 -28.23 11.82 14.11
CA PHE A 507 -28.23 10.84 13.00
C PHE A 507 -29.35 11.08 11.96
N GLU A 508 -30.57 11.41 12.39
CA GLU A 508 -31.69 11.71 11.48
C GLU A 508 -31.35 12.90 10.58
N GLU A 509 -30.82 13.96 11.14
CA GLU A 509 -30.41 15.14 10.38
C GLU A 509 -29.23 14.85 9.44
N ALA A 510 -28.33 13.95 9.83
CA ALA A 510 -27.24 13.49 8.98
C ALA A 510 -27.76 12.72 7.76
N HIS A 511 -28.72 11.81 7.95
CA HIS A 511 -29.39 11.09 6.88
C HIS A 511 -30.09 12.04 5.89
N ASP A 512 -30.82 13.02 6.39
CA ASP A 512 -31.51 14.03 5.59
C ASP A 512 -30.51 14.88 4.79
N ALA A 513 -29.41 15.30 5.42
CA ALA A 513 -28.34 16.05 4.77
C ALA A 513 -27.72 15.27 3.60
N TYR A 514 -27.45 13.99 3.80
CA TYR A 514 -26.91 13.14 2.74
C TYR A 514 -27.94 12.82 1.66
N ALA A 515 -29.22 12.63 2.00
CA ALA A 515 -30.28 12.43 1.01
C ALA A 515 -30.43 13.66 0.11
N LEU A 516 -30.32 14.87 0.68
CA LEU A 516 -30.35 16.11 -0.06
C LEU A 516 -29.09 16.29 -0.92
N ALA A 517 -27.90 16.02 -0.38
CA ALA A 517 -26.65 16.09 -1.11
C ALA A 517 -26.64 15.14 -2.32
N ALA A 518 -27.07 13.92 -2.15
CA ALA A 518 -27.12 12.90 -3.20
C ALA A 518 -28.01 13.28 -4.39
N ARG A 519 -29.03 14.10 -4.20
CA ARG A 519 -29.91 14.60 -5.29
C ARG A 519 -29.26 15.67 -6.14
N ARG A 520 -28.22 16.32 -5.65
CA ARG A 520 -27.55 17.47 -6.28
C ARG A 520 -26.26 17.11 -7.00
N VAL A 521 -25.73 15.91 -6.70
CA VAL A 521 -24.44 15.49 -7.22
C VAL A 521 -24.61 14.66 -8.49
N GLY A 522 -23.89 15.04 -9.54
CA GLY A 522 -23.75 14.22 -10.76
C GLY A 522 -22.61 13.19 -10.64
N HIS A 523 -22.17 12.65 -11.76
CA HIS A 523 -20.99 11.77 -11.83
C HIS A 523 -19.71 12.60 -11.70
N SER A 524 -19.24 12.82 -10.47
CA SER A 524 -18.06 13.65 -10.20
C SER A 524 -17.36 13.20 -8.90
N ALA A 525 -16.23 13.81 -8.57
CA ALA A 525 -15.55 13.67 -7.29
C ALA A 525 -16.47 13.94 -6.08
N GLN A 526 -17.51 14.78 -6.26
CA GLN A 526 -18.51 15.04 -5.22
C GLN A 526 -19.36 13.80 -4.93
N THR A 527 -19.70 12.98 -5.96
CA THR A 527 -20.40 11.71 -5.78
C THR A 527 -19.59 10.78 -4.87
N GLN A 528 -18.25 10.70 -5.09
CA GLN A 528 -17.37 9.88 -4.24
C GLN A 528 -17.45 10.31 -2.77
N ARG A 529 -17.43 11.62 -2.47
CA ARG A 529 -17.54 12.14 -1.09
C ARG A 529 -18.86 11.79 -0.43
N VAL A 530 -19.97 12.05 -1.14
CA VAL A 530 -21.33 11.78 -0.63
C VAL A 530 -21.52 10.29 -0.39
N THR A 531 -21.04 9.45 -1.31
CA THR A 531 -21.16 7.99 -1.20
C THR A 531 -20.31 7.45 -0.05
N MET A 532 -19.07 7.92 0.11
CA MET A 532 -18.21 7.55 1.24
C MET A 532 -18.84 7.97 2.58
N GLY A 533 -19.33 9.21 2.68
CA GLY A 533 -19.96 9.71 3.90
C GLY A 533 -21.23 8.94 4.27
N ARG A 534 -22.06 8.58 3.28
CA ARG A 534 -23.21 7.69 3.49
C ARG A 534 -22.77 6.30 3.95
N GLY A 535 -21.77 5.71 3.32
CA GLY A 535 -21.23 4.41 3.73
C GLY A 535 -20.71 4.42 5.16
N TRP A 536 -20.04 5.50 5.59
CA TRP A 536 -19.66 5.66 6.98
C TRP A 536 -20.87 5.79 7.91
N LEU A 537 -21.89 6.54 7.51
CA LEU A 537 -23.12 6.68 8.30
C LEU A 537 -23.85 5.33 8.45
N ASP A 538 -23.86 4.48 7.43
CA ASP A 538 -24.42 3.12 7.47
C ASP A 538 -23.65 2.22 8.46
N VAL A 539 -22.32 2.40 8.59
CA VAL A 539 -21.54 1.70 9.64
C VAL A 539 -22.08 2.07 11.04
N LEU A 540 -22.37 3.35 11.24
CA LEU A 540 -22.89 3.86 12.51
C LEU A 540 -24.36 3.49 12.74
N ALA A 541 -25.11 3.21 11.69
CA ALA A 541 -26.51 2.82 11.75
C ALA A 541 -26.72 1.31 11.88
N ASP A 542 -25.67 0.51 12.08
CA ASP A 542 -25.72 -0.95 12.10
C ASP A 542 -26.19 -1.59 10.78
N GLU A 543 -25.87 -0.96 9.64
CA GLU A 543 -26.18 -1.41 8.28
C GLU A 543 -24.90 -1.81 7.50
N PRO A 544 -24.15 -2.82 7.94
CA PRO A 544 -22.82 -3.12 7.39
C PRO A 544 -22.86 -3.61 5.93
N ASP A 545 -23.94 -4.20 5.43
CA ASP A 545 -24.05 -4.64 4.04
C ASP A 545 -24.19 -3.43 3.10
N GLU A 546 -25.01 -2.44 3.45
CA GLU A 546 -25.14 -1.17 2.75
C GLU A 546 -23.84 -0.37 2.81
N ALA A 547 -23.22 -0.32 3.99
CA ALA A 547 -21.93 0.33 4.21
C ALA A 547 -20.86 -0.25 3.27
N ARG A 548 -20.76 -1.57 3.22
CA ARG A 548 -19.84 -2.29 2.32
C ARG A 548 -20.06 -1.90 0.87
N SER A 549 -21.30 -2.06 0.39
CA SER A 549 -21.64 -1.79 -1.02
C SER A 549 -21.25 -0.37 -1.45
N ARG A 550 -21.50 0.62 -0.59
CA ARG A 550 -21.14 2.01 -0.89
C ARG A 550 -19.65 2.27 -0.80
N LEU A 551 -18.98 1.73 0.23
CA LEU A 551 -17.54 1.96 0.42
C LEU A 551 -16.70 1.29 -0.67
N GLU A 552 -17.03 0.05 -1.07
CA GLU A 552 -16.35 -0.64 -2.18
C GLU A 552 -16.42 0.15 -3.49
N GLY A 553 -17.56 0.77 -3.77
CA GLY A 553 -17.76 1.57 -4.98
C GLY A 553 -16.90 2.85 -5.08
N VAL A 554 -16.21 3.24 -4.03
CA VAL A 554 -15.47 4.52 -3.97
C VAL A 554 -14.01 4.37 -3.49
N THR A 555 -13.48 3.15 -3.47
CA THR A 555 -12.09 2.87 -3.06
C THR A 555 -11.05 3.21 -4.13
N ASP A 556 -11.42 3.23 -5.41
CA ASP A 556 -10.49 3.60 -6.50
C ASP A 556 -10.61 5.10 -6.82
N PRO A 557 -9.56 5.89 -6.54
CA PRO A 557 -9.58 7.33 -6.81
C PRO A 557 -9.60 7.67 -8.32
N ARG A 558 -9.26 6.72 -9.20
CA ARG A 558 -9.28 6.92 -10.65
C ARG A 558 -10.69 6.84 -11.24
N ILE A 559 -11.57 6.13 -10.56
CA ILE A 559 -12.99 6.06 -10.93
C ILE A 559 -13.63 7.40 -10.53
N LEU A 560 -14.32 8.05 -11.41
CA LEU A 560 -15.03 9.33 -11.17
C LEU A 560 -14.12 10.58 -11.06
N GLY A 561 -12.82 10.53 -11.36
CA GLY A 561 -11.91 11.66 -11.10
C GLY A 561 -11.83 11.99 -9.60
N GLY A 562 -11.86 10.97 -8.76
CA GLY A 562 -12.02 11.10 -7.32
C GLY A 562 -10.76 11.56 -6.57
N SER A 563 -10.93 11.77 -5.27
CA SER A 563 -9.87 12.19 -4.37
C SER A 563 -9.24 10.98 -3.68
N THR A 564 -7.91 10.87 -3.74
CA THR A 564 -7.11 9.88 -3.01
C THR A 564 -7.45 9.89 -1.51
N ARG A 565 -7.65 11.07 -0.92
CA ARG A 565 -8.06 11.23 0.47
C ARG A 565 -9.38 10.51 0.77
N ILE A 566 -10.37 10.66 -0.10
CA ILE A 566 -11.69 10.02 0.08
C ILE A 566 -11.58 8.50 -0.10
N ALA A 567 -10.82 8.04 -1.08
CA ALA A 567 -10.55 6.60 -1.27
C ALA A 567 -9.89 5.97 -0.03
N MET A 568 -8.95 6.67 0.60
CA MET A 568 -8.31 6.20 1.83
C MET A 568 -9.30 6.08 3.00
N TRP A 569 -10.21 7.04 3.18
CA TRP A 569 -11.27 6.94 4.18
C TRP A 569 -12.20 5.77 3.89
N ALA A 570 -12.57 5.56 2.62
CA ALA A 570 -13.39 4.44 2.21
C ALA A 570 -12.71 3.09 2.53
N LEU A 571 -11.42 2.95 2.20
CA LEU A 571 -10.65 1.74 2.52
C LEU A 571 -10.57 1.48 4.02
N ALA A 572 -10.35 2.52 4.83
CA ALA A 572 -10.22 2.36 6.27
C ALA A 572 -11.55 1.89 6.92
N TRP A 573 -12.68 2.46 6.52
CA TRP A 573 -13.99 2.03 7.03
C TRP A 573 -14.45 0.70 6.42
N LEU A 574 -14.13 0.42 5.15
CA LEU A 574 -14.40 -0.88 4.53
C LEU A 574 -13.66 -2.01 5.27
N ALA A 575 -12.37 -1.81 5.57
CA ALA A 575 -11.61 -2.78 6.36
C ALA A 575 -12.26 -3.02 7.73
N ARG A 576 -12.81 -1.98 8.35
CA ARG A 576 -13.52 -2.10 9.62
C ARG A 576 -14.82 -2.90 9.49
N VAL A 577 -15.61 -2.64 8.46
CA VAL A 577 -16.83 -3.42 8.16
C VAL A 577 -16.49 -4.89 7.95
N GLN A 578 -15.51 -5.19 7.09
CA GLN A 578 -15.05 -6.55 6.81
C GLN A 578 -14.59 -7.28 8.09
N PHE A 579 -13.90 -6.59 8.99
CA PHE A 579 -13.52 -7.15 10.29
C PHE A 579 -14.75 -7.49 11.15
N LEU A 580 -15.71 -6.57 11.30
CA LEU A 580 -16.91 -6.75 12.12
C LEU A 580 -17.82 -7.88 11.61
N THR A 581 -17.89 -8.04 10.30
CA THR A 581 -18.65 -9.10 9.63
C THR A 581 -17.91 -10.45 9.58
N GLY A 582 -16.62 -10.47 9.96
CA GLY A 582 -15.83 -11.68 10.12
C GLY A 582 -14.98 -12.07 8.90
N GLU A 583 -14.72 -11.13 8.01
CA GLU A 583 -13.92 -11.33 6.79
C GLU A 583 -12.48 -10.85 7.01
N GLY A 584 -11.79 -11.43 7.99
CA GLY A 584 -10.47 -10.97 8.42
C GLY A 584 -9.41 -10.95 7.33
N GLU A 585 -9.44 -11.86 6.35
CA GLU A 585 -8.51 -11.86 5.22
C GLU A 585 -8.76 -10.67 4.28
N ALA A 586 -10.01 -10.44 3.92
CA ALA A 586 -10.38 -9.28 3.10
C ALA A 586 -10.03 -7.96 3.82
N ALA A 587 -10.25 -7.89 5.14
CA ALA A 587 -9.87 -6.72 5.94
C ALA A 587 -8.36 -6.44 5.86
N LEU A 588 -7.49 -7.47 5.96
CA LEU A 588 -6.05 -7.30 5.84
C LEU A 588 -5.61 -6.89 4.42
N GLN A 589 -6.24 -7.42 3.39
CA GLN A 589 -6.00 -7.01 2.00
C GLN A 589 -6.40 -5.54 1.78
N THR A 590 -7.54 -5.13 2.29
CA THR A 590 -8.01 -3.74 2.24
C THR A 590 -7.06 -2.80 3.01
N VAL A 591 -6.58 -3.23 4.19
CA VAL A 591 -5.55 -2.49 4.94
C VAL A 591 -4.27 -2.35 4.14
N ALA A 592 -3.81 -3.41 3.48
CA ALA A 592 -2.60 -3.36 2.64
C ALA A 592 -2.74 -2.35 1.49
N ALA A 593 -3.90 -2.33 0.82
CA ALA A 593 -4.20 -1.33 -0.22
C ALA A 593 -4.20 0.11 0.35
N GLY A 594 -4.81 0.31 1.53
CA GLY A 594 -4.80 1.60 2.21
C GLY A 594 -3.39 2.08 2.60
N ARG A 595 -2.54 1.17 3.09
CA ARG A 595 -1.12 1.46 3.40
C ARG A 595 -0.32 1.88 2.18
N ALA A 596 -0.47 1.15 1.07
CA ALA A 596 0.19 1.50 -0.19
C ALA A 596 -0.20 2.91 -0.64
N LEU A 597 -1.49 3.23 -0.57
CA LEU A 597 -1.99 4.56 -0.94
C LEU A 597 -1.52 5.65 0.03
N ALA A 598 -1.43 5.38 1.34
CA ALA A 598 -0.87 6.29 2.34
C ALA A 598 0.60 6.61 2.08
N THR A 599 1.37 5.58 1.74
CA THR A 599 2.81 5.73 1.43
C THR A 599 3.04 6.57 0.19
N THR A 600 2.31 6.32 -0.88
CA THR A 600 2.47 7.05 -2.16
C THR A 600 1.95 8.48 -2.08
N SER A 601 0.84 8.71 -1.38
CA SER A 601 0.23 10.05 -1.25
C SER A 601 0.86 10.93 -0.17
N GLY A 602 1.52 10.35 0.81
CA GLY A 602 2.02 11.08 1.99
C GLY A 602 0.92 11.52 2.97
N ILE A 603 -0.30 10.94 2.86
CA ILE A 603 -1.43 11.22 3.76
C ILE A 603 -1.36 10.29 4.97
N ALA A 604 -1.08 10.84 6.15
CA ALA A 604 -0.92 10.06 7.38
C ALA A 604 -2.23 9.91 8.19
N LEU A 605 -3.21 10.79 7.96
CA LEU A 605 -4.38 10.99 8.81
C LEU A 605 -5.21 9.72 9.07
N VAL A 606 -5.26 8.79 8.11
CA VAL A 606 -6.11 7.58 8.17
C VAL A 606 -5.34 6.33 8.59
N THR A 607 -4.01 6.40 8.59
CA THR A 607 -3.13 5.24 8.88
C THR A 607 -3.45 4.57 10.22
N PRO A 608 -3.65 5.28 11.35
CA PRO A 608 -3.95 4.61 12.62
C PRO A 608 -5.25 3.81 12.61
N LEU A 609 -6.26 4.23 11.85
CA LEU A 609 -7.53 3.50 11.71
C LEU A 609 -7.33 2.17 10.97
N LEU A 610 -6.54 2.18 9.90
CA LEU A 610 -6.15 0.96 9.17
C LEU A 610 -5.37 0.00 10.08
N GLU A 611 -4.38 0.52 10.80
CA GLU A 611 -3.51 -0.26 11.66
C GLU A 611 -4.25 -0.85 12.87
N TRP A 612 -5.24 -0.14 13.42
CA TRP A 612 -6.10 -0.68 14.47
C TRP A 612 -6.88 -1.91 13.99
N THR A 613 -7.50 -1.84 12.81
CA THR A 613 -8.22 -2.97 12.23
C THR A 613 -7.28 -4.17 11.99
N ALA A 614 -6.08 -3.92 11.46
CA ALA A 614 -5.07 -4.97 11.30
C ALA A 614 -4.64 -5.58 12.64
N THR A 615 -4.45 -4.75 13.66
CA THR A 615 -4.08 -5.21 15.02
C THR A 615 -5.11 -6.18 15.58
N GLU A 616 -6.40 -5.82 15.53
CA GLU A 616 -7.45 -6.71 16.01
C GLU A 616 -7.55 -8.00 15.21
N THR A 617 -7.40 -7.92 13.88
CA THR A 617 -7.43 -9.10 13.01
C THR A 617 -6.27 -10.06 13.34
N HIS A 618 -5.07 -9.55 13.54
CA HIS A 618 -3.91 -10.36 13.95
C HIS A 618 -4.07 -10.93 15.37
N LEU A 619 -4.66 -10.17 16.30
CA LEU A 619 -4.97 -10.68 17.63
C LEU A 619 -5.93 -11.87 17.58
N LEU A 620 -7.00 -11.79 16.77
CA LEU A 620 -7.94 -12.91 16.62
C LEU A 620 -7.23 -14.19 16.18
N ARG A 621 -6.26 -14.06 15.25
CA ARG A 621 -5.48 -15.18 14.70
C ARG A 621 -4.37 -15.67 15.65
N GLY A 622 -4.14 -15.00 16.76
CA GLY A 622 -3.01 -15.31 17.66
C GLY A 622 -1.64 -14.87 17.14
N SER A 623 -1.59 -14.06 16.09
CA SER A 623 -0.36 -13.54 15.47
C SER A 623 0.18 -12.34 16.26
N TRP A 624 0.77 -12.61 17.44
CA TRP A 624 1.17 -11.59 18.41
C TRP A 624 2.23 -10.61 17.92
N GLU A 625 3.19 -11.10 17.15
CA GLU A 625 4.26 -10.28 16.59
C GLU A 625 3.67 -9.24 15.62
N GLU A 626 2.85 -9.69 14.69
CA GLU A 626 2.16 -8.84 13.73
C GLU A 626 1.22 -7.84 14.39
N ALA A 627 0.43 -8.29 15.37
CA ALA A 627 -0.45 -7.41 16.15
C ALA A 627 0.35 -6.31 16.88
N THR A 628 1.51 -6.67 17.47
CA THR A 628 2.38 -5.69 18.15
C THR A 628 3.01 -4.72 17.14
N ARG A 629 3.40 -5.19 15.96
CA ARG A 629 3.98 -4.37 14.89
C ARG A 629 2.96 -3.36 14.38
N THR A 630 1.73 -3.80 14.09
CA THR A 630 0.66 -2.92 13.59
C THR A 630 0.22 -1.91 14.66
N ALA A 631 0.10 -2.29 15.91
CA ALA A 631 -0.20 -1.34 16.99
C ALA A 631 0.86 -0.26 17.15
N ARG A 632 2.15 -0.61 17.00
CA ARG A 632 3.23 0.39 16.99
C ARG A 632 3.14 1.30 15.76
N ALA A 633 2.79 0.76 14.61
CA ALA A 633 2.58 1.57 13.40
C ALA A 633 1.43 2.56 13.56
N ALA A 634 0.35 2.17 14.28
CA ALA A 634 -0.76 3.07 14.61
C ALA A 634 -0.35 4.27 15.47
N GLU A 635 0.70 4.13 16.30
CA GLU A 635 1.18 5.21 17.18
C GLU A 635 1.99 6.28 16.44
N VAL A 636 2.53 5.96 15.26
CA VAL A 636 3.39 6.89 14.53
C VAL A 636 2.59 8.12 14.10
N GLY A 637 2.93 9.28 14.65
CA GLY A 637 2.26 10.55 14.34
C GLY A 637 0.86 10.72 14.91
N ALA A 638 0.35 9.75 15.70
CA ALA A 638 -1.04 9.73 16.18
C ALA A 638 -1.38 10.75 17.28
N GLN A 639 -0.48 11.63 17.67
CA GLN A 639 -0.69 12.54 18.79
C GLN A 639 -1.38 13.85 18.42
N GLY A 640 -1.46 14.18 17.13
CA GLY A 640 -1.98 15.46 16.65
C GLY A 640 -3.50 15.55 16.65
N TYR A 641 -4.19 14.52 16.15
CA TYR A 641 -5.64 14.51 15.94
C TYR A 641 -6.32 13.34 16.65
N GLU A 642 -7.55 13.57 17.13
CA GLU A 642 -8.35 12.55 17.80
C GLU A 642 -8.67 11.37 16.89
N ILE A 643 -8.95 11.64 15.60
CA ILE A 643 -9.20 10.61 14.59
C ILE A 643 -7.99 9.64 14.39
N MET A 644 -6.79 10.08 14.77
CA MET A 644 -5.58 9.26 14.75
C MET A 644 -5.31 8.65 16.14
N ARG A 645 -5.47 9.45 17.19
CA ARG A 645 -5.15 9.07 18.56
C ARG A 645 -6.03 7.93 19.07
N VAL A 646 -7.34 8.01 18.82
CA VAL A 646 -8.29 7.02 19.35
C VAL A 646 -8.02 5.62 18.79
N PRO A 647 -7.90 5.39 17.48
CA PRO A 647 -7.54 4.07 16.94
C PRO A 647 -6.20 3.54 17.48
N ALA A 648 -5.21 4.41 17.65
CA ALA A 648 -3.91 4.03 18.21
C ALA A 648 -4.01 3.55 19.66
N LEU A 649 -4.81 4.24 20.47
CA LEU A 649 -5.10 3.83 21.85
C LEU A 649 -5.88 2.52 21.91
N LEU A 650 -6.88 2.35 21.03
CA LEU A 650 -7.66 1.13 20.92
C LEU A 650 -6.80 -0.08 20.52
N ALA A 651 -5.93 0.07 19.53
CA ALA A 651 -5.02 -0.99 19.13
C ALA A 651 -4.17 -1.50 20.29
N ARG A 652 -3.63 -0.59 21.10
CA ARG A 652 -2.85 -0.94 22.29
C ARG A 652 -3.71 -1.53 23.40
N ALA A 653 -4.89 -0.97 23.65
CA ALA A 653 -5.81 -1.45 24.67
C ALA A 653 -6.27 -2.87 24.40
N HIS A 654 -6.54 -3.23 23.14
CA HIS A 654 -6.94 -4.58 22.76
C HIS A 654 -5.79 -5.59 22.92
N ILE A 655 -4.52 -5.20 22.68
CA ILE A 655 -3.37 -6.06 23.02
C ILE A 655 -3.29 -6.28 24.54
N ALA A 656 -3.48 -5.24 25.33
CA ALA A 656 -3.47 -5.35 26.78
C ALA A 656 -4.65 -6.21 27.30
N GLU A 657 -5.86 -6.01 26.74
CA GLU A 657 -7.05 -6.83 27.03
C GLU A 657 -6.79 -8.31 26.73
N ALA A 658 -6.25 -8.60 25.55
CA ALA A 658 -5.94 -9.98 25.14
C ALA A 658 -4.91 -10.66 26.06
N ARG A 659 -3.99 -9.89 26.65
CA ARG A 659 -3.03 -10.34 27.67
C ARG A 659 -3.62 -10.35 29.08
N SER A 660 -4.89 -9.96 29.26
CA SER A 660 -5.55 -9.78 30.57
C SER A 660 -4.85 -8.77 31.50
N ASP A 661 -4.11 -7.80 30.90
CA ASP A 661 -3.51 -6.68 31.65
C ASP A 661 -4.50 -5.51 31.71
N PHE A 662 -5.51 -5.66 32.54
CA PHE A 662 -6.59 -4.68 32.68
C PHE A 662 -6.11 -3.34 33.27
N ARG A 663 -5.03 -3.34 34.06
CA ARG A 663 -4.41 -2.10 34.53
C ARG A 663 -3.79 -1.30 33.39
N ALA A 664 -3.18 -1.99 32.46
CA ALA A 664 -2.68 -1.32 31.25
C ALA A 664 -3.84 -0.79 30.38
N VAL A 665 -4.94 -1.53 30.23
CA VAL A 665 -6.15 -1.07 29.51
C VAL A 665 -6.63 0.25 30.11
N LEU A 666 -6.83 0.31 31.44
CA LEU A 666 -7.29 1.52 32.12
C LEU A 666 -6.34 2.69 31.88
N ARG A 667 -5.04 2.50 32.07
CA ARG A 667 -4.04 3.56 31.83
C ARG A 667 -3.98 4.05 30.41
N ILE A 668 -4.16 3.14 29.42
CA ILE A 668 -4.12 3.48 27.99
C ILE A 668 -5.34 4.30 27.59
N LEU A 669 -6.53 3.92 28.06
CA LEU A 669 -7.79 4.56 27.69
C LEU A 669 -8.20 5.73 28.61
N GLU A 670 -7.54 5.93 29.75
CA GLU A 670 -7.83 7.03 30.68
C GLU A 670 -7.92 8.41 30.00
N PRO A 671 -7.03 8.78 29.03
CA PRO A 671 -7.15 10.07 28.36
C PRO A 671 -8.50 10.31 27.66
N LEU A 672 -9.19 9.25 27.24
CA LEU A 672 -10.49 9.36 26.57
C LEU A 672 -11.62 9.68 27.58
N THR A 673 -11.46 9.34 28.86
CA THR A 673 -12.44 9.66 29.92
C THR A 673 -12.50 11.16 30.22
N GLN A 674 -11.49 11.93 29.78
CA GLN A 674 -11.41 13.38 29.96
C GLN A 674 -12.07 14.16 28.83
N ALA A 675 -12.67 13.47 27.85
CA ALA A 675 -13.29 14.09 26.69
C ALA A 675 -14.47 15.00 27.14
N PRO A 676 -14.63 16.18 26.54
CA PRO A 676 -15.77 17.05 26.84
C PRO A 676 -17.11 16.32 26.57
N ALA A 677 -18.09 16.60 27.38
CA ALA A 677 -19.46 16.11 27.15
C ALA A 677 -19.97 16.61 25.80
N GLY A 678 -20.53 15.72 24.98
CA GLY A 678 -20.99 16.04 23.61
C GLY A 678 -19.88 15.91 22.52
N SER A 679 -18.67 15.58 22.92
CA SER A 679 -17.62 15.20 21.95
C SER A 679 -17.98 13.89 21.22
N ALA A 680 -17.58 13.74 19.96
CA ALA A 680 -17.66 12.47 19.23
C ALA A 680 -16.92 11.30 19.90
N LEU A 681 -16.04 11.58 20.87
CA LEU A 681 -15.39 10.57 21.71
C LEU A 681 -16.32 9.93 22.74
N SER A 682 -17.36 10.65 23.15
CA SER A 682 -18.41 10.13 24.04
C SER A 682 -19.55 9.45 23.26
N GLU A 683 -19.45 9.40 21.94
CA GLU A 683 -20.46 8.80 21.07
C GLU A 683 -20.24 7.28 20.95
N PRO A 684 -21.14 6.45 21.56
CA PRO A 684 -20.90 5.00 21.64
C PRO A 684 -20.89 4.29 20.27
N ALA A 685 -21.54 4.91 19.28
CA ALA A 685 -21.58 4.38 17.93
C ALA A 685 -20.25 4.50 17.17
N ILE A 686 -19.48 5.55 17.46
CA ILE A 686 -18.28 5.90 16.67
C ILE A 686 -17.06 5.10 17.15
N TRP A 687 -16.82 5.11 18.48
CA TRP A 687 -15.59 4.52 19.03
C TRP A 687 -15.89 3.50 20.12
N PRO A 688 -15.52 2.20 19.94
CA PRO A 688 -15.81 1.12 20.88
C PRO A 688 -14.77 1.06 22.03
N TRP A 689 -14.59 2.13 22.78
CA TRP A 689 -13.62 2.17 23.87
C TRP A 689 -14.27 2.08 25.25
N ALA A 690 -15.51 2.59 25.38
CA ALA A 690 -16.17 2.69 26.66
C ALA A 690 -16.45 1.32 27.29
N GLU A 691 -16.92 0.35 26.51
CA GLU A 691 -17.15 -1.02 26.95
C GLU A 691 -15.86 -1.74 27.37
N THR A 692 -14.75 -1.46 26.66
CA THR A 692 -13.43 -2.02 26.97
C THR A 692 -12.88 -1.45 28.27
N TYR A 693 -13.03 -0.14 28.48
CA TYR A 693 -12.65 0.54 29.72
C TYR A 693 -13.47 0.04 30.90
N ALA A 694 -14.81 -0.01 30.77
CA ALA A 694 -15.70 -0.51 31.80
C ALA A 694 -15.43 -1.98 32.14
N ALA A 695 -15.19 -2.83 31.16
CA ALA A 695 -14.84 -4.22 31.39
C ALA A 695 -13.52 -4.37 32.17
N ALA A 696 -12.55 -3.49 31.94
CA ALA A 696 -11.31 -3.44 32.68
C ALA A 696 -11.51 -2.98 34.13
N LEU A 697 -12.39 -1.98 34.38
CA LEU A 697 -12.77 -1.58 35.73
C LEU A 697 -13.40 -2.74 36.49
N VAL A 698 -14.32 -3.48 35.88
CA VAL A 698 -14.94 -4.68 36.47
C VAL A 698 -13.90 -5.74 36.79
N ALA A 699 -12.96 -5.99 35.89
CA ALA A 699 -11.93 -7.00 36.06
C ALA A 699 -10.94 -6.65 37.21
N GLU A 700 -10.70 -5.35 37.45
CA GLU A 700 -9.88 -4.85 38.56
C GLU A 700 -10.70 -4.71 39.87
N GLY A 701 -11.99 -5.09 39.89
CA GLY A 701 -12.86 -5.03 41.08
C GLY A 701 -13.37 -3.61 41.41
N ARG A 702 -13.21 -2.63 40.53
CA ARG A 702 -13.66 -1.23 40.71
C ARG A 702 -15.12 -1.09 40.28
N LEU A 703 -16.03 -1.81 41.00
CA LEU A 703 -17.40 -2.01 40.56
C LEU A 703 -18.25 -0.73 40.60
N GLU A 704 -18.08 0.11 41.64
CA GLU A 704 -18.78 1.39 41.77
C GLU A 704 -18.41 2.35 40.62
N GLU A 705 -17.14 2.46 40.33
CA GLU A 705 -16.64 3.30 39.24
C GLU A 705 -17.10 2.78 37.86
N ALA A 706 -17.13 1.45 37.68
CA ALA A 706 -17.66 0.84 36.48
C ALA A 706 -19.14 1.18 36.24
N ASP A 707 -19.94 1.19 37.32
CA ASP A 707 -21.36 1.53 37.25
C ASP A 707 -21.57 3.01 36.91
N GLU A 708 -20.86 3.90 37.62
CA GLU A 708 -20.91 5.35 37.36
C GLU A 708 -20.47 5.68 35.91
N PHE A 709 -19.45 5.01 35.44
CA PHE A 709 -18.93 5.21 34.09
C PHE A 709 -19.88 4.67 33.00
N LEU A 710 -20.49 3.49 33.20
CA LEU A 710 -21.37 2.87 32.21
C LEU A 710 -22.69 3.63 32.00
N ARG A 711 -23.29 4.15 33.06
CA ARG A 711 -24.65 4.75 33.03
C ARG A 711 -24.84 5.82 31.95
N PRO A 712 -23.97 6.82 31.78
CA PRO A 712 -24.14 7.86 30.76
C PRO A 712 -24.03 7.26 29.35
N HIS A 713 -23.08 6.32 29.10
CA HIS A 713 -22.91 5.68 27.80
C HIS A 713 -24.11 4.78 27.45
N GLU A 714 -24.61 4.00 28.39
CA GLU A 714 -25.82 3.18 28.22
C GLU A 714 -27.05 4.01 27.93
N THR A 715 -27.21 5.16 28.63
CA THR A 715 -28.32 6.07 28.41
C THR A 715 -28.28 6.64 27.02
N ARG A 716 -27.12 7.11 26.59
CA ARG A 716 -26.91 7.69 25.25
C ARG A 716 -27.16 6.66 24.14
N ALA A 717 -26.57 5.46 24.25
CA ALA A 717 -26.78 4.41 23.26
C ALA A 717 -28.26 3.96 23.14
N ARG A 718 -29.04 4.08 24.22
CA ARG A 718 -30.49 3.82 24.20
C ARG A 718 -31.28 4.95 23.57
N GLU A 719 -30.97 6.19 23.90
CA GLU A 719 -31.61 7.39 23.32
C GLU A 719 -31.40 7.45 21.82
N GLU A 720 -30.22 7.11 21.36
CA GLU A 720 -29.84 7.04 19.93
C GLU A 720 -30.25 5.73 19.24
N GLN A 721 -30.86 4.81 19.97
CA GLN A 721 -31.35 3.52 19.45
C GLN A 721 -30.28 2.66 18.76
N HIS A 722 -28.99 2.85 19.09
CA HIS A 722 -27.87 2.17 18.47
C HIS A 722 -27.71 0.74 19.01
N ARG A 723 -28.14 -0.27 18.23
CA ARG A 723 -28.27 -1.66 18.67
C ARG A 723 -26.93 -2.29 19.04
N SER A 724 -25.92 -2.19 18.18
CA SER A 724 -24.61 -2.81 18.42
C SER A 724 -23.88 -2.18 19.60
N ALA A 725 -23.93 -0.85 19.75
CA ALA A 725 -23.35 -0.15 20.89
C ALA A 725 -24.02 -0.56 22.21
N GLN A 726 -25.36 -0.66 22.24
CA GLN A 726 -26.07 -1.18 23.40
C GLN A 726 -25.62 -2.59 23.77
N ALA A 727 -25.45 -3.49 22.78
CA ALA A 727 -25.01 -4.86 23.01
C ALA A 727 -23.57 -4.93 23.54
N ARG A 728 -22.67 -4.09 23.03
CA ARG A 728 -21.29 -4.01 23.51
C ARG A 728 -21.24 -3.51 24.95
N LEU A 729 -21.94 -2.42 25.28
CA LEU A 729 -22.03 -1.89 26.64
C LEU A 729 -22.71 -2.89 27.60
N ALA A 730 -23.75 -3.59 27.14
CA ALA A 730 -24.41 -4.66 27.91
C ALA A 730 -23.43 -5.80 28.24
N THR A 731 -22.44 -6.08 27.40
CA THR A 731 -21.40 -7.07 27.71
C THR A 731 -20.59 -6.67 28.97
N ALA A 732 -20.20 -5.41 29.09
CA ALA A 732 -19.52 -4.89 30.27
C ALA A 732 -20.45 -4.88 31.49
N ARG A 733 -21.72 -4.49 31.32
CA ARG A 733 -22.77 -4.52 32.35
C ARG A 733 -23.04 -5.94 32.85
N GLY A 734 -23.14 -6.92 31.98
CA GLY A 734 -23.33 -8.32 32.35
C GLY A 734 -22.15 -8.88 33.15
N ARG A 735 -20.92 -8.50 32.80
CA ARG A 735 -19.72 -8.80 33.61
C ARG A 735 -19.78 -8.15 35.00
N TRP A 736 -20.30 -6.93 35.09
CA TRP A 736 -20.52 -6.20 36.35
C TRP A 736 -21.52 -6.94 37.24
N HIS A 737 -22.69 -7.36 36.71
CA HIS A 737 -23.66 -8.18 37.46
C HIS A 737 -23.02 -9.51 37.93
N GLY A 738 -22.24 -10.14 37.05
CA GLY A 738 -21.51 -11.37 37.38
C GLY A 738 -20.53 -11.20 38.53
N ALA A 739 -19.79 -10.08 38.57
CA ALA A 739 -18.85 -9.77 39.63
C ALA A 739 -19.56 -9.53 41.00
N ARG A 740 -20.79 -9.06 40.96
CA ARG A 740 -21.66 -8.87 42.16
C ARG A 740 -22.42 -10.14 42.59
N GLY A 741 -22.34 -11.22 41.79
CA GLY A 741 -23.09 -12.44 42.02
C GLY A 741 -24.59 -12.36 41.69
N ASP A 742 -25.00 -11.33 40.95
CA ASP A 742 -26.37 -11.09 40.50
C ASP A 742 -26.67 -11.88 39.24
N LEU A 743 -27.10 -13.13 39.38
CA LEU A 743 -27.34 -14.06 38.29
C LEU A 743 -28.51 -13.66 37.39
N ASP A 744 -29.57 -13.09 37.96
CA ASP A 744 -30.72 -12.66 37.19
C ASP A 744 -30.34 -11.46 36.30
N GLY A 745 -29.64 -10.50 36.90
CA GLY A 745 -29.10 -9.37 36.13
C GLY A 745 -28.12 -9.81 35.04
N VAL A 746 -27.31 -10.88 35.26
CA VAL A 746 -26.46 -11.47 34.20
C VAL A 746 -27.31 -11.95 33.03
N ARG A 747 -28.35 -12.76 33.30
CA ARG A 747 -29.20 -13.32 32.26
C ARG A 747 -29.93 -12.25 31.47
N ASP A 748 -30.66 -11.39 32.15
CA ASP A 748 -31.47 -10.34 31.52
C ASP A 748 -30.58 -9.42 30.64
N THR A 749 -29.38 -9.12 31.10
CA THR A 749 -28.46 -8.23 30.35
C THR A 749 -27.90 -8.90 29.11
N PHE A 750 -27.40 -10.15 29.23
CA PHE A 750 -26.81 -10.82 28.08
C PHE A 750 -27.85 -11.33 27.08
N ASP A 751 -29.02 -11.79 27.55
CA ASP A 751 -30.14 -12.18 26.67
C ASP A 751 -30.57 -10.95 25.84
N ARG A 752 -30.71 -9.80 26.50
CA ARG A 752 -30.99 -8.53 25.80
C ARG A 752 -29.90 -8.14 24.81
N ALA A 753 -28.61 -8.33 25.16
CA ALA A 753 -27.51 -8.04 24.24
C ALA A 753 -27.57 -8.93 22.99
N LEU A 754 -27.88 -10.21 23.13
CA LEU A 754 -28.03 -11.12 21.99
C LEU A 754 -29.26 -10.79 21.13
N GLU A 755 -30.37 -10.38 21.74
CA GLU A 755 -31.56 -9.88 21.02
C GLU A 755 -31.23 -8.64 20.17
N LEU A 756 -30.48 -7.70 20.74
CA LEU A 756 -30.05 -6.50 20.02
C LEU A 756 -29.20 -6.81 18.78
N LEU A 757 -28.39 -7.88 18.82
CA LEU A 757 -27.58 -8.34 17.71
C LEU A 757 -28.34 -9.29 16.77
N ASP A 758 -29.58 -9.63 17.06
CA ASP A 758 -30.34 -10.55 16.21
C ASP A 758 -30.67 -9.92 14.86
N GLY A 759 -30.38 -10.66 13.78
CA GLY A 759 -30.51 -10.17 12.42
C GLY A 759 -29.40 -9.22 11.96
N LEU A 760 -28.45 -8.82 12.82
CA LEU A 760 -27.28 -8.05 12.41
C LEU A 760 -26.13 -8.98 12.00
N PRO A 761 -25.45 -8.77 10.87
CA PRO A 761 -24.31 -9.59 10.41
C PRO A 761 -23.02 -9.30 11.17
N LEU A 762 -23.09 -8.75 12.39
CA LEU A 762 -21.97 -8.40 13.24
C LEU A 762 -21.45 -9.64 13.99
N ARG A 763 -20.76 -10.52 13.27
CA ARG A 763 -20.31 -11.83 13.80
C ARG A 763 -19.31 -11.67 14.94
N TYR A 764 -18.43 -10.67 14.85
CA TYR A 764 -17.44 -10.40 15.89
C TYR A 764 -18.11 -10.02 17.22
N ASP A 765 -19.05 -9.08 17.23
CA ASP A 765 -19.74 -8.66 18.44
C ASP A 765 -20.58 -9.80 19.03
N ARG A 766 -21.28 -10.57 18.19
CA ARG A 766 -22.04 -11.74 18.63
C ARG A 766 -21.14 -12.77 19.34
N ALA A 767 -19.97 -13.04 18.78
CA ALA A 767 -19.01 -13.98 19.37
C ALA A 767 -18.51 -13.48 20.73
N ARG A 768 -18.18 -12.19 20.85
CA ARG A 768 -17.76 -11.56 22.11
C ARG A 768 -18.84 -11.64 23.19
N VAL A 769 -20.08 -11.29 22.87
CA VAL A 769 -21.22 -11.32 23.80
C VAL A 769 -21.47 -12.77 24.26
N THR A 770 -21.56 -13.72 23.34
CA THR A 770 -21.81 -15.15 23.63
C THR A 770 -20.72 -15.73 24.53
N PHE A 771 -19.45 -15.42 24.25
CA PHE A 771 -18.33 -15.87 25.04
C PHE A 771 -18.34 -15.28 26.46
N ALA A 772 -18.58 -13.98 26.62
CA ALA A 772 -18.64 -13.31 27.89
C ALA A 772 -19.81 -13.83 28.75
N TYR A 773 -20.95 -14.11 28.12
CA TYR A 773 -22.11 -14.70 28.79
C TYR A 773 -21.77 -16.11 29.32
N GLY A 774 -21.20 -16.96 28.48
CA GLY A 774 -20.75 -18.29 28.91
C GLY A 774 -19.77 -18.25 30.08
N GLN A 775 -18.81 -17.33 30.07
CA GLN A 775 -17.87 -17.13 31.16
C GLN A 775 -18.57 -16.69 32.45
N ALA A 776 -19.53 -15.77 32.38
CA ALA A 776 -20.28 -15.27 33.54
C ALA A 776 -21.10 -16.40 34.19
N LEU A 777 -21.83 -17.19 33.38
CA LEU A 777 -22.60 -18.34 33.89
C LEU A 777 -21.70 -19.43 34.47
N ARG A 778 -20.55 -19.72 33.86
CA ARG A 778 -19.60 -20.69 34.41
C ARG A 778 -19.11 -20.28 35.81
N ARG A 779 -18.74 -19.00 35.96
CA ARG A 779 -18.31 -18.44 37.26
C ARG A 779 -19.43 -18.49 38.31
N ALA A 780 -20.67 -18.31 37.87
CA ALA A 780 -21.87 -18.46 38.73
C ALA A 780 -22.26 -19.92 38.99
N GLY A 781 -21.48 -20.91 38.55
CA GLY A 781 -21.74 -22.34 38.78
C GLY A 781 -22.81 -22.96 37.87
N ARG A 782 -23.33 -22.26 36.91
CA ARG A 782 -24.40 -22.72 35.97
C ARG A 782 -23.77 -23.47 34.79
N ARG A 783 -23.15 -24.62 35.09
CA ARG A 783 -22.29 -25.36 34.15
C ARG A 783 -23.00 -25.78 32.85
N ARG A 784 -24.24 -26.23 32.86
CA ARG A 784 -24.96 -26.65 31.66
C ARG A 784 -25.25 -25.49 30.72
N ASP A 785 -25.72 -24.36 31.28
CA ASP A 785 -26.07 -23.17 30.54
C ASP A 785 -24.78 -22.58 29.93
N ALA A 786 -23.68 -22.55 30.72
CA ALA A 786 -22.37 -22.08 30.28
C ALA A 786 -21.77 -22.96 29.15
N GLU A 787 -21.94 -24.32 29.24
CA GLU A 787 -21.42 -25.24 28.22
C GLU A 787 -22.05 -24.97 26.85
N ALA A 788 -23.35 -24.75 26.77
CA ALA A 788 -24.06 -24.46 25.55
C ALA A 788 -23.54 -23.16 24.89
N LEU A 789 -23.42 -22.10 25.70
CA LEU A 789 -22.94 -20.80 25.22
C LEU A 789 -21.44 -20.81 24.84
N LEU A 790 -20.60 -21.46 25.63
CA LEU A 790 -19.16 -21.55 25.32
C LEU A 790 -18.89 -22.41 24.09
N SER A 791 -19.70 -23.46 23.86
CA SER A 791 -19.64 -24.25 22.63
C SER A 791 -20.05 -23.40 21.41
N SER A 792 -21.17 -22.65 21.54
CA SER A 792 -21.61 -21.73 20.50
C SER A 792 -20.57 -20.63 20.22
N ALA A 793 -19.98 -20.08 21.28
CA ALA A 793 -18.93 -19.07 21.14
C ALA A 793 -17.67 -19.63 20.44
N ARG A 794 -17.24 -20.86 20.80
CA ARG A 794 -16.15 -21.54 20.12
C ARG A 794 -16.41 -21.66 18.60
N ASP A 795 -17.61 -22.12 18.23
CA ASP A 795 -17.98 -22.31 16.84
C ASP A 795 -18.06 -20.97 16.08
N LEU A 796 -18.51 -19.91 16.74
CA LEU A 796 -18.47 -18.54 16.18
C LEU A 796 -17.03 -18.05 15.97
N TRP A 797 -16.15 -18.26 16.95
CA TRP A 797 -14.74 -17.88 16.88
C TRP A 797 -13.99 -18.69 15.83
N ASP A 798 -14.27 -19.98 15.70
CA ASP A 798 -13.70 -20.85 14.66
C ASP A 798 -14.09 -20.33 13.26
N GLY A 799 -15.38 -20.01 13.06
CA GLY A 799 -15.87 -19.40 11.82
C GLY A 799 -15.28 -18.02 11.50
N LEU A 800 -14.67 -17.34 12.46
CA LEU A 800 -13.93 -16.07 12.31
C LEU A 800 -12.41 -16.28 12.12
N GLY A 801 -11.92 -17.53 12.18
CA GLY A 801 -10.49 -17.84 12.19
C GLY A 801 -9.78 -17.33 13.45
N ALA A 802 -10.49 -17.15 14.56
CA ALA A 802 -10.02 -16.56 15.80
C ALA A 802 -9.42 -17.61 16.74
N SER A 803 -8.31 -18.24 16.35
CA SER A 803 -7.68 -19.37 17.06
C SER A 803 -7.43 -19.07 18.54
N MET A 804 -6.99 -17.86 18.88
CA MET A 804 -6.75 -17.45 20.25
C MET A 804 -8.02 -17.55 21.11
N TYR A 805 -9.18 -17.17 20.59
CA TYR A 805 -10.45 -17.22 21.32
C TYR A 805 -11.11 -18.60 21.26
N VAL A 806 -10.86 -19.40 20.23
CA VAL A 806 -11.20 -20.85 20.19
C VAL A 806 -10.50 -21.54 21.36
N ASP A 807 -9.19 -21.36 21.51
CA ASP A 807 -8.41 -21.91 22.63
C ASP A 807 -8.93 -21.42 23.99
N ALA A 808 -9.30 -20.14 24.09
CA ALA A 808 -9.90 -19.58 25.29
C ALA A 808 -11.25 -20.24 25.63
N ALA A 809 -12.13 -20.44 24.66
CA ALA A 809 -13.43 -21.10 24.83
C ALA A 809 -13.26 -22.56 25.26
N GLU A 810 -12.31 -23.28 24.65
CA GLU A 810 -11.99 -24.64 25.04
C GLU A 810 -11.41 -24.76 26.47
N ARG A 811 -10.56 -23.82 26.89
CA ARG A 811 -10.10 -23.77 28.30
C ARG A 811 -11.25 -23.58 29.26
N GLU A 812 -12.20 -22.70 28.95
CA GLU A 812 -13.38 -22.46 29.77
C GLU A 812 -14.29 -23.71 29.82
N LEU A 813 -14.49 -24.43 28.71
CA LEU A 813 -15.24 -25.69 28.64
C LEU A 813 -14.57 -26.80 29.48
N ARG A 814 -13.27 -26.95 29.37
CA ARG A 814 -12.50 -27.94 30.19
C ARG A 814 -12.59 -27.61 31.67
N ALA A 815 -12.51 -26.34 32.05
CA ALA A 815 -12.70 -25.91 33.43
C ALA A 815 -14.12 -26.14 33.96
N GLY A 816 -15.14 -26.18 33.10
CA GLY A 816 -16.52 -26.54 33.35
C GLY A 816 -16.74 -28.05 33.60
N GLY A 817 -15.79 -28.93 33.31
CA GLY A 817 -15.87 -30.38 33.49
C GLY A 817 -16.25 -31.17 32.24
N VAL A 818 -16.31 -30.53 31.07
CA VAL A 818 -16.58 -31.17 29.77
C VAL A 818 -15.34 -31.89 29.29
N ARG A 819 -15.40 -33.20 29.16
CA ARG A 819 -14.36 -34.02 28.50
C ARG A 819 -14.55 -33.93 27.00
N ALA A 820 -13.60 -33.33 26.29
CA ALA A 820 -13.54 -33.36 24.84
C ALA A 820 -13.52 -34.81 24.31
N PRO A 821 -14.16 -35.12 23.14
CA PRO A 821 -14.00 -36.40 22.48
C PRO A 821 -12.51 -36.64 22.21
N ARG A 822 -12.03 -37.87 22.46
CA ARG A 822 -10.63 -38.25 22.21
C ARG A 822 -10.34 -38.26 20.72
N GLY A 823 -9.81 -37.18 20.20
CA GLY A 823 -9.22 -37.09 18.90
C GLY A 823 -7.87 -36.39 18.99
N HIS A 824 -6.79 -37.11 18.69
CA HIS A 824 -5.38 -36.74 18.63
C HIS A 824 -4.75 -36.18 19.93
N ARG A 825 -3.85 -36.97 20.48
CA ARG A 825 -2.91 -36.52 21.50
C ARG A 825 -1.86 -35.62 20.83
N GLY A 826 -2.01 -34.33 21.02
CA GLY A 826 -0.93 -33.34 20.92
C GLY A 826 -0.20 -33.21 22.28
N PRO A 827 0.95 -32.51 22.34
CA PRO A 827 1.79 -32.46 23.54
C PRO A 827 1.05 -31.81 24.71
N VAL A 828 1.45 -32.23 25.93
CA VAL A 828 0.82 -31.88 27.21
C VAL A 828 0.86 -30.38 27.46
N ASP A 829 -0.29 -29.71 27.45
CA ASP A 829 -0.39 -28.22 27.51
C ASP A 829 -0.10 -27.69 28.93
N LEU A 830 0.94 -26.91 29.04
CA LEU A 830 1.19 -26.02 30.18
C LEU A 830 0.29 -24.75 30.01
N THR A 831 -0.11 -24.15 31.14
CA THR A 831 -0.72 -22.80 31.03
C THR A 831 0.36 -21.78 30.64
N PRO A 832 0.04 -20.61 30.06
CA PRO A 832 1.06 -19.60 29.68
C PRO A 832 1.97 -19.20 30.84
N GLN A 833 1.45 -19.18 32.06
CA GLN A 833 2.23 -18.91 33.27
C GLN A 833 3.11 -20.08 33.67
N GLU A 834 2.61 -21.32 33.48
CA GLU A 834 3.41 -22.52 33.70
C GLU A 834 4.50 -22.69 32.62
N GLU A 835 4.18 -22.31 31.37
CA GLU A 835 5.11 -22.30 30.24
C GLU A 835 6.24 -21.30 30.47
N THR A 836 5.93 -20.07 30.82
CA THR A 836 6.93 -19.04 31.17
C THR A 836 7.81 -19.48 32.34
N VAL A 837 7.22 -20.09 33.36
CA VAL A 837 8.00 -20.64 34.48
C VAL A 837 8.86 -21.81 34.03
N ALA A 838 8.35 -22.71 33.17
CA ALA A 838 9.08 -23.84 32.65
C ALA A 838 10.28 -23.40 31.80
N GLU A 839 10.10 -22.44 30.90
CA GLU A 839 11.17 -21.88 30.05
C GLU A 839 12.27 -21.20 30.88
N MET A 840 11.90 -20.37 31.84
CA MET A 840 12.89 -19.72 32.72
C MET A 840 13.66 -20.71 33.58
N VAL A 841 13.00 -21.75 34.03
CA VAL A 841 13.66 -22.82 34.82
C VAL A 841 14.50 -23.72 33.91
N ALA A 842 14.08 -23.99 32.70
CA ALA A 842 14.87 -24.77 31.71
C ALA A 842 16.13 -23.99 31.26
N SER A 843 16.06 -22.66 31.14
CA SER A 843 17.22 -21.80 30.87
C SER A 843 18.20 -21.65 32.03
N GLY A 844 17.94 -22.32 33.19
CA GLY A 844 18.88 -22.39 34.29
C GLY A 844 18.63 -21.44 35.47
N LEU A 845 17.63 -20.57 35.41
CA LEU A 845 17.30 -19.59 36.47
C LEU A 845 16.79 -20.29 37.74
N SER A 846 17.31 -19.97 38.92
CA SER A 846 16.81 -20.45 40.20
C SER A 846 15.38 -19.98 40.49
N ASN A 847 14.65 -20.68 41.37
CA ASN A 847 13.28 -20.27 41.74
C ASN A 847 13.22 -18.84 42.30
N ARG A 848 14.32 -18.33 42.84
CA ARG A 848 14.42 -16.98 43.40
C ARG A 848 14.55 -15.94 42.26
N GLU A 849 15.31 -16.27 41.23
CA GLU A 849 15.46 -15.43 40.05
C GLU A 849 14.19 -15.40 39.19
N VAL A 850 13.56 -16.56 38.99
CA VAL A 850 12.24 -16.63 38.31
C VAL A 850 11.19 -15.84 39.09
N ALA A 851 11.18 -15.96 40.42
CA ALA A 851 10.25 -15.20 41.27
C ALA A 851 10.48 -13.70 41.17
N ALA A 852 11.73 -13.26 41.09
CA ALA A 852 12.09 -11.85 40.93
C ALA A 852 11.67 -11.29 39.56
N GLN A 853 11.85 -12.08 38.49
CA GLN A 853 11.46 -11.66 37.13
C GLN A 853 9.96 -11.65 36.92
N LEU A 854 9.22 -12.57 37.53
CA LEU A 854 7.78 -12.68 37.41
C LEU A 854 7.00 -11.89 38.50
N PHE A 855 7.70 -11.19 39.38
CA PHE A 855 7.12 -10.43 40.50
C PHE A 855 6.21 -11.30 41.41
N VAL A 856 6.57 -12.55 41.61
CA VAL A 856 5.84 -13.49 42.48
C VAL A 856 6.72 -13.99 43.64
N SER A 857 6.16 -14.76 44.57
CA SER A 857 6.95 -15.36 45.63
C SER A 857 7.70 -16.62 45.15
N PRO A 858 8.89 -16.95 45.67
CA PRO A 858 9.59 -18.23 45.36
C PRO A 858 8.71 -19.47 45.66
N LYS A 859 7.77 -19.32 46.59
CA LYS A 859 6.83 -20.38 46.95
C LYS A 859 5.76 -20.57 45.87
N THR A 860 5.37 -19.49 45.18
CA THR A 860 4.49 -19.50 44.01
C THR A 860 5.15 -20.21 42.83
N VAL A 861 6.42 -19.93 42.58
CA VAL A 861 7.23 -20.62 41.55
C VAL A 861 7.34 -22.12 41.86
N GLN A 862 7.60 -22.47 43.09
CA GLN A 862 7.66 -23.88 43.55
C GLN A 862 6.32 -24.60 43.35
N TYR A 863 5.19 -23.91 43.60
CA TYR A 863 3.85 -24.43 43.33
C TYR A 863 3.60 -24.71 41.88
N HIS A 864 3.99 -23.76 40.99
CA HIS A 864 3.90 -23.97 39.56
C HIS A 864 4.79 -25.11 39.07
N LEU A 865 6.01 -25.20 39.55
CA LEU A 865 6.91 -26.29 39.18
C LEU A 865 6.39 -27.68 39.58
N THR A 866 5.75 -27.81 40.70
CA THR A 866 5.12 -29.07 41.10
C THR A 866 4.04 -29.49 40.11
N ARG A 867 3.28 -28.56 39.61
CA ARG A 867 2.24 -28.77 38.58
C ARG A 867 2.83 -29.04 37.21
N ILE A 868 3.84 -28.30 36.81
CA ILE A 868 4.57 -28.49 35.56
C ILE A 868 5.17 -29.89 35.52
N TYR A 869 5.84 -30.31 36.58
CA TYR A 869 6.42 -31.66 36.64
C TYR A 869 5.37 -32.75 36.55
N ALA A 870 4.24 -32.58 37.21
CA ALA A 870 3.13 -33.52 37.11
C ALA A 870 2.49 -33.55 35.71
N LYS A 871 2.43 -32.43 35.06
CA LYS A 871 1.84 -32.31 33.69
C LYS A 871 2.77 -32.87 32.63
N LEU A 872 4.05 -32.56 32.70
CA LEU A 872 5.06 -33.00 31.73
C LEU A 872 5.59 -34.38 31.99
N GLY A 873 5.24 -35.01 33.14
CA GLY A 873 5.71 -36.34 33.52
C GLY A 873 7.17 -36.37 33.93
N VAL A 874 7.79 -35.20 34.21
CA VAL A 874 9.18 -35.08 34.64
C VAL A 874 9.26 -35.06 36.17
N ARG A 875 10.39 -35.53 36.72
CA ARG A 875 10.58 -35.71 38.18
C ARG A 875 11.55 -34.68 38.77
N SER A 876 12.28 -33.98 37.91
CA SER A 876 13.34 -33.07 38.34
C SER A 876 13.51 -31.88 37.39
N ARG A 877 14.18 -30.85 37.93
CA ARG A 877 14.59 -29.68 37.16
C ARG A 877 15.49 -30.06 35.99
N THR A 878 16.37 -31.02 36.20
CA THR A 878 17.32 -31.51 35.18
C THR A 878 16.59 -32.22 34.04
N GLU A 879 15.54 -32.98 34.34
CA GLU A 879 14.70 -33.61 33.34
C GLU A 879 13.89 -32.58 32.54
N LEU A 880 13.41 -31.52 33.19
CA LEU A 880 12.73 -30.40 32.50
C LEU A 880 13.68 -29.68 31.53
N ALA A 881 14.91 -29.41 31.94
CA ALA A 881 15.91 -28.77 31.11
C ALA A 881 16.35 -29.67 29.94
N ALA A 882 16.47 -30.95 30.14
CA ALA A 882 16.81 -31.91 29.09
C ALA A 882 15.70 -31.99 28.02
N MET A 883 14.43 -32.02 28.45
CA MET A 883 13.28 -32.03 27.55
C MET A 883 13.15 -30.75 26.71
N ALA A 884 13.57 -29.61 27.28
CA ALA A 884 13.59 -28.34 26.54
C ALA A 884 14.79 -28.21 25.57
N ALA A 885 15.80 -29.05 25.70
CA ALA A 885 17.02 -29.06 24.88
C ALA A 885 16.93 -30.05 23.68
N GLU A 886 15.91 -30.92 23.61
CA GLU A 886 15.70 -31.79 22.46
C GLU A 886 15.05 -30.98 21.33
N PRO A 887 15.66 -30.93 20.12
CA PRO A 887 15.05 -30.25 18.99
C PRO A 887 13.75 -30.99 18.58
N THR A 888 12.66 -30.25 18.48
CA THR A 888 11.39 -30.75 17.93
C THR A 888 11.63 -31.11 16.47
N GLU A 889 11.70 -32.41 16.16
CA GLU A 889 11.58 -32.88 14.76
C GLU A 889 10.12 -32.59 14.33
N GLU A 890 9.96 -31.60 13.49
CA GLU A 890 8.72 -31.39 12.75
C GLU A 890 8.52 -32.53 11.73
N PRO A 891 7.29 -33.08 11.62
CA PRO A 891 6.95 -34.04 10.60
C PRO A 891 6.71 -33.37 9.24
#